data_a987833dbd3d142bcc9518ac493b7b31
#
_entry.id   a987833dbd3d142bcc9518ac493b7b31
#
_cell.length_a   1.000
_cell.length_b   1.000
_cell.length_c   1.000
_cell.angle_alpha   90.00
_cell.angle_beta   90.00
_cell.angle_gamma   90.00
#
_symmetry.space_group_name_H-M   'P 1'
#
loop_
_entity.id
_entity.type
_entity.pdbx_description
1 polymer ?
#
loop_
_entity_poly.entity_id
_entity_poly.type
_entity_poly.pdbx_seq_one_letter_code
_entity_poly.pdbx_strand_id
1 'polypeptide(L)'
;MPEHSEAPDQPLPHPWANRRMRGSEMPRRSTTHPWATRGPVPPEGRIPNPVLSERFSAQRARPVARRRDEAEFELELLAESDSAAVESDPEADTGRGSGRSARSRPSVRKLGGGLVEMPKVTPLDPRAAVLTDPEVHEIKRFCWKCDAPVGRRTTDGPGEISGTCAACGSPFNFRPALGPGELVAGQYEVQGCLAHGGLGWVYLAVDRNVSDRWVVLKGLQNPLDFEAHVVALAERQFLSEMAYPGIVKIHNFVKHASGGRDIAAGYIVMEYVGGRSLKKMLDVLAPQRIPVAEAIAYLMEVLPALDYLHSFGLAYNDLKPDNIMVSEDEVKLIDLGAVAALDSYGSIYGTPGYQAPEITETGPTVAADLYSVGRTLAALMLELPVERDGNLAPVIPSPEQEPLLRRYPGLHRLLCRATEPDPRRRFPSAYAMYCQLVGVLRMVLAVDSGREHPQASAEFASILGDFGIDTLIGQTDRVIDGTQRMPMVDVADVVAALPAPLIDTEDPSAELLLPLLRGDPHQVLDALRRTSARIAAGVVAEPESFELEGALAAAQAHIELGDVVQARALLDELAPRHADDWRIEWHLGVAALLDGDFELGYRHFDTVHSMVPGEIAPPLALAAAAELMLQHLDEPGDPDRLHDAAMEHYRTVWRTNHGVVSAAFGLARRLAADGELLEAVAVLDEVPAASRHHAIAQMTGSLLLVSRPTAEITERDLDTAAARLTALPDDPRTLQLKVIVVGAAVEWLRAGAQPARLQSILGFPVTATGLRQGLESSLRALAQIAPDRWHRYRLIDLANQVRPRSWW
;
A
#
# COMPACT_ATOMS: atom_id res chain seq x y z
N MET A 1 -30.91 35.20 60.22
CA MET A 1 -29.58 34.86 60.71
C MET A 1 -29.63 33.66 61.57
N PRO A 2 -29.00 32.61 61.25
CA PRO A 2 -27.79 32.17 61.87
C PRO A 2 -26.71 31.78 60.80
N GLU A 3 -25.51 31.86 61.30
CA GLU A 3 -24.22 31.63 60.64
C GLU A 3 -24.02 30.20 60.19
N HIS A 4 -23.55 29.99 58.95
CA HIS A 4 -22.98 28.72 58.51
C HIS A 4 -21.45 28.80 58.53
N SER A 5 -20.86 28.03 59.47
CA SER A 5 -19.44 27.77 59.56
C SER A 5 -18.99 26.89 58.39
N GLU A 6 -18.05 27.38 57.63
CA GLU A 6 -17.29 26.61 56.63
C GLU A 6 -16.38 25.60 57.33
N ALA A 7 -16.55 24.32 56.98
CA ALA A 7 -15.57 23.26 57.29
C ALA A 7 -14.52 23.20 56.18
N PRO A 8 -13.24 22.93 56.52
CA PRO A 8 -12.16 22.94 55.52
C PRO A 8 -12.23 21.73 54.58
N ASP A 9 -12.02 22.03 53.30
CA ASP A 9 -11.87 21.07 52.22
C ASP A 9 -10.80 19.98 52.56
N GLN A 10 -11.26 18.73 52.66
CA GLN A 10 -10.38 17.58 52.63
C GLN A 10 -10.10 17.19 51.18
N PRO A 11 -8.82 17.00 50.79
CA PRO A 11 -8.49 16.53 49.44
C PRO A 11 -9.02 15.10 49.24
N LEU A 12 -9.69 14.87 48.13
CA LEU A 12 -10.15 13.57 47.68
C LEU A 12 -8.97 12.59 47.62
N PRO A 13 -9.10 11.35 48.12
CA PRO A 13 -7.99 10.39 48.07
C PRO A 13 -7.72 9.93 46.65
N HIS A 14 -6.44 9.92 46.29
CA HIS A 14 -5.92 9.41 45.04
C HIS A 14 -6.45 7.99 44.79
N PRO A 15 -6.89 7.62 43.56
CA PRO A 15 -7.49 6.31 43.28
C PRO A 15 -6.60 5.10 43.59
N TRP A 16 -5.29 5.31 43.82
CA TRP A 16 -4.30 4.26 44.04
C TRP A 16 -3.97 3.95 45.51
N ALA A 17 -4.54 4.68 46.50
CA ALA A 17 -4.13 4.58 47.89
C ALA A 17 -4.80 3.45 48.68
N ASN A 18 -5.79 2.70 48.13
CA ASN A 18 -6.57 1.71 48.85
C ASN A 18 -6.68 0.33 48.18
N ARG A 19 -5.56 -0.26 47.73
CA ARG A 19 -5.50 -1.70 47.48
C ARG A 19 -4.57 -2.42 48.47
N ARG A 20 -4.93 -2.40 49.77
CA ARG A 20 -4.52 -3.49 50.68
C ARG A 20 -5.41 -4.68 50.36
N MET A 21 -4.84 -5.71 49.74
CA MET A 21 -5.48 -6.98 49.47
C MET A 21 -5.93 -7.62 50.75
N ARG A 22 -7.23 -7.82 50.91
CA ARG A 22 -7.75 -8.90 51.77
C ARG A 22 -7.60 -10.20 50.99
N GLY A 23 -6.92 -11.19 51.61
CA GLY A 23 -6.75 -12.52 51.03
C GLY A 23 -8.10 -13.18 50.80
N SER A 24 -8.41 -13.39 49.54
CA SER A 24 -9.35 -14.39 49.06
C SER A 24 -8.77 -14.89 47.74
N GLU A 25 -8.73 -16.21 47.61
CA GLU A 25 -8.17 -16.99 46.53
C GLU A 25 -8.39 -16.36 45.15
N MET A 26 -7.36 -15.72 44.63
CA MET A 26 -7.26 -15.52 43.18
C MET A 26 -6.94 -16.89 42.55
N PRO A 27 -7.58 -17.25 41.41
CA PRO A 27 -7.03 -18.29 40.60
C PRO A 27 -5.59 -17.89 40.27
N ARG A 28 -4.65 -18.76 40.55
CA ARG A 28 -3.25 -18.59 40.23
C ARG A 28 -3.16 -18.34 38.73
N ARG A 29 -3.10 -17.08 38.30
CA ARG A 29 -2.57 -16.77 36.99
C ARG A 29 -1.20 -17.40 36.95
N SER A 30 -1.04 -18.33 36.03
CA SER A 30 0.25 -18.89 35.69
C SER A 30 1.21 -17.71 35.48
N THR A 31 2.15 -17.54 36.40
CA THR A 31 3.22 -16.55 36.28
C THR A 31 4.31 -17.03 35.33
N THR A 32 4.00 -17.95 34.46
CA THR A 32 4.88 -18.43 33.44
C THR A 32 4.62 -17.58 32.21
N HIS A 33 5.52 -16.62 31.96
CA HIS A 33 5.66 -16.02 30.67
C HIS A 33 5.62 -17.10 29.58
N PRO A 34 4.99 -16.82 28.40
CA PRO A 34 4.89 -17.81 27.31
C PRO A 34 6.24 -18.47 26.96
N TRP A 35 7.37 -17.83 27.27
CA TRP A 35 8.72 -18.35 27.06
C TRP A 35 9.38 -19.05 28.28
N ALA A 36 8.83 -18.90 29.48
CA ALA A 36 9.40 -19.52 30.71
C ALA A 36 9.04 -21.00 30.91
N THR A 37 8.08 -21.53 30.14
CA THR A 37 7.59 -22.92 30.21
C THR A 37 8.22 -23.87 29.18
N ARG A 38 9.15 -23.39 28.35
CA ARG A 38 9.83 -24.27 27.41
C ARG A 38 11.03 -24.94 28.07
N GLY A 39 10.90 -26.24 28.37
CA GLY A 39 12.03 -27.09 28.68
C GLY A 39 13.10 -27.10 27.59
N PRO A 40 14.27 -27.71 27.81
CA PRO A 40 15.34 -27.67 26.84
C PRO A 40 14.83 -28.14 25.47
N VAL A 41 15.02 -27.27 24.47
CA VAL A 41 14.67 -27.53 23.07
C VAL A 41 15.38 -28.80 22.64
N PRO A 42 14.70 -29.80 22.05
CA PRO A 42 15.36 -30.92 21.43
C PRO A 42 16.33 -30.44 20.36
N PRO A 43 17.48 -31.09 20.15
CA PRO A 43 18.51 -30.61 19.23
C PRO A 43 18.14 -30.66 17.73
N GLU A 44 16.90 -30.97 17.40
CA GLU A 44 16.38 -30.86 16.02
C GLU A 44 15.47 -29.65 15.90
N GLY A 45 16.09 -28.51 15.54
CA GLY A 45 15.57 -27.17 15.52
C GLY A 45 14.36 -26.93 14.62
N ARG A 46 13.15 -27.12 15.15
CA ARG A 46 11.96 -26.42 14.69
C ARG A 46 11.55 -25.44 15.78
N ILE A 47 11.96 -24.19 15.62
CA ILE A 47 11.29 -23.07 16.27
C ILE A 47 9.85 -23.06 15.73
N PRO A 48 8.81 -23.08 16.58
CA PRO A 48 7.45 -22.89 16.08
C PRO A 48 7.40 -21.53 15.39
N ASN A 49 7.17 -21.53 14.07
CA ASN A 49 6.95 -20.32 13.32
C ASN A 49 5.71 -19.61 13.88
N PRO A 50 5.80 -18.36 14.32
CA PRO A 50 4.64 -17.60 14.74
C PRO A 50 3.70 -17.40 13.55
N VAL A 51 2.41 -17.48 13.78
CA VAL A 51 1.36 -17.38 12.75
C VAL A 51 1.53 -16.17 11.82
N LEU A 52 1.99 -15.03 12.36
CA LEU A 52 2.19 -13.80 11.59
C LEU A 52 3.45 -13.84 10.71
N SER A 53 4.56 -14.41 11.18
CA SER A 53 5.75 -14.59 10.34
C SER A 53 5.55 -15.65 9.25
N GLU A 54 4.67 -16.64 9.48
CA GLU A 54 4.20 -17.56 8.45
C GLU A 54 3.38 -16.83 7.38
N ARG A 55 2.56 -15.82 7.74
CA ARG A 55 1.84 -14.99 6.78
C ARG A 55 2.77 -14.24 5.84
N PHE A 56 3.82 -13.57 6.33
CA PHE A 56 4.84 -12.95 5.48
C PHE A 56 5.62 -13.98 4.66
N SER A 57 5.95 -15.12 5.24
CA SER A 57 6.64 -16.23 4.56
C SER A 57 5.73 -16.90 3.53
N ALA A 58 4.46 -17.09 3.86
CA ALA A 58 3.45 -17.65 2.95
C ALA A 58 3.08 -16.70 1.82
N GLN A 59 3.10 -15.38 2.05
CA GLN A 59 2.86 -14.40 1.00
C GLN A 59 4.07 -14.25 0.06
N ARG A 60 5.29 -14.51 0.57
CA ARG A 60 6.49 -14.67 -0.29
C ARG A 60 6.52 -16.01 -1.03
N ALA A 61 5.91 -17.07 -0.50
CA ALA A 61 5.92 -18.43 -1.07
C ALA A 61 4.65 -18.78 -1.86
N ARG A 62 3.46 -18.31 -1.47
CA ARG A 62 2.20 -18.62 -2.18
C ARG A 62 2.08 -18.00 -3.57
N PRO A 63 2.53 -16.77 -3.84
CA PRO A 63 2.68 -16.28 -5.21
C PRO A 63 3.72 -17.08 -6.00
N VAL A 64 4.78 -17.59 -5.33
CA VAL A 64 5.82 -18.40 -5.99
C VAL A 64 5.33 -19.80 -6.36
N ALA A 65 4.45 -20.46 -5.61
CA ALA A 65 3.93 -21.78 -5.97
C ALA A 65 2.84 -21.71 -7.08
N ARG A 66 1.93 -20.74 -7.06
CA ARG A 66 1.04 -20.42 -8.19
C ARG A 66 1.76 -19.70 -9.32
N ARG A 67 2.74 -18.83 -9.00
CA ARG A 67 3.58 -18.15 -9.98
C ARG A 67 4.70 -19.01 -10.54
N ARG A 68 5.00 -20.19 -10.03
CA ARG A 68 5.93 -21.08 -10.75
C ARG A 68 5.30 -21.53 -12.05
N ASP A 69 4.01 -21.83 -12.04
CA ASP A 69 3.30 -22.18 -13.28
C ASP A 69 3.01 -20.91 -14.13
N GLU A 70 2.69 -19.76 -13.50
CA GLU A 70 2.43 -18.51 -14.21
C GLU A 70 3.73 -17.76 -14.59
N ALA A 71 4.79 -17.83 -13.78
CA ALA A 71 6.08 -17.21 -14.10
C ALA A 71 6.94 -18.06 -15.05
N GLU A 72 6.78 -19.36 -15.08
CA GLU A 72 7.33 -20.20 -16.16
C GLU A 72 6.59 -19.93 -17.47
N PHE A 73 5.28 -19.69 -17.42
CA PHE A 73 4.49 -19.29 -18.58
C PHE A 73 4.77 -17.86 -19.05
N GLU A 74 4.96 -16.88 -18.14
CA GLU A 74 5.40 -15.52 -18.50
C GLU A 74 6.88 -15.48 -18.96
N LEU A 75 7.75 -16.33 -18.41
CA LEU A 75 9.15 -16.45 -18.89
C LEU A 75 9.24 -17.14 -20.24
N GLU A 76 8.37 -18.10 -20.54
CA GLU A 76 8.25 -18.67 -21.88
C GLU A 76 7.70 -17.65 -22.89
N LEU A 77 6.67 -16.85 -22.51
CA LEU A 77 6.13 -15.78 -23.35
C LEU A 77 7.14 -14.63 -23.60
N LEU A 78 7.96 -14.28 -22.60
CA LEU A 78 9.01 -13.27 -22.76
C LEU A 78 10.20 -13.82 -23.55
N ALA A 79 10.50 -15.12 -23.46
CA ALA A 79 11.52 -15.77 -24.29
C ALA A 79 11.09 -15.90 -25.76
N GLU A 80 9.79 -16.11 -26.01
CA GLU A 80 9.24 -16.13 -27.38
C GLU A 80 9.15 -14.72 -28.00
N SER A 81 8.94 -13.65 -27.19
CA SER A 81 8.89 -12.27 -27.71
C SER A 81 10.28 -11.70 -28.06
N ASP A 82 11.35 -12.13 -27.37
CA ASP A 82 12.72 -11.72 -27.68
C ASP A 82 13.31 -12.48 -28.89
N SER A 83 12.73 -13.63 -29.27
CA SER A 83 13.17 -14.37 -30.45
C SER A 83 12.59 -13.88 -31.77
N ALA A 84 11.62 -12.95 -31.74
CA ALA A 84 10.98 -12.40 -32.94
C ALA A 84 11.59 -11.10 -33.49
N ALA A 85 12.65 -10.58 -32.88
CA ALA A 85 13.22 -9.26 -33.20
C ALA A 85 14.66 -9.28 -33.79
N VAL A 86 15.21 -10.42 -34.23
CA VAL A 86 16.53 -10.46 -34.91
C VAL A 86 16.49 -11.46 -36.05
N GLU A 87 15.96 -11.04 -37.19
CA GLU A 87 16.35 -11.55 -38.50
C GLU A 87 17.00 -10.42 -39.30
N SER A 88 18.31 -10.44 -39.40
CA SER A 88 19.08 -9.94 -40.57
C SER A 88 20.48 -10.50 -40.61
N ASP A 89 20.64 -11.31 -41.61
CA ASP A 89 21.80 -11.72 -42.40
C ASP A 89 22.95 -12.55 -41.80
N PRO A 90 23.28 -13.67 -42.47
CA PRO A 90 24.43 -14.50 -42.19
C PRO A 90 25.57 -14.29 -43.20
N GLU A 91 26.74 -13.85 -42.76
CA GLU A 91 28.00 -14.24 -43.42
C GLU A 91 29.17 -14.31 -42.43
N ALA A 92 29.73 -15.53 -42.41
CA ALA A 92 31.10 -15.94 -42.14
C ALA A 92 31.84 -15.42 -40.87
N ASP A 93 32.14 -16.27 -39.92
CA ASP A 93 33.52 -16.76 -39.80
C ASP A 93 33.65 -17.98 -38.85
N THR A 94 34.42 -18.97 -39.29
CA THR A 94 34.75 -20.18 -38.54
C THR A 94 35.95 -19.91 -37.64
N GLY A 95 35.71 -19.88 -36.32
CA GLY A 95 36.79 -19.77 -35.33
C GLY A 95 36.49 -20.61 -34.08
N ARG A 96 37.11 -21.77 -33.93
CA ARG A 96 37.14 -22.56 -32.69
C ARG A 96 37.75 -21.74 -31.55
N GLY A 97 36.98 -21.34 -30.58
CA GLY A 97 37.42 -20.71 -29.35
C GLY A 97 36.72 -21.32 -28.12
N SER A 98 37.54 -21.86 -27.22
CA SER A 98 37.17 -22.49 -25.95
C SER A 98 36.15 -21.73 -25.14
N GLY A 99 35.14 -22.45 -24.57
CA GLY A 99 34.11 -21.92 -23.73
C GLY A 99 34.59 -21.08 -22.55
N ARG A 100 34.43 -19.79 -22.67
CA ARG A 100 34.36 -18.89 -21.50
C ARG A 100 32.93 -18.98 -20.95
N SER A 101 32.79 -19.56 -19.75
CA SER A 101 31.56 -19.45 -19.00
C SER A 101 31.10 -17.99 -19.01
N ALA A 102 29.91 -17.73 -19.52
CA ALA A 102 29.27 -16.45 -19.38
C ALA A 102 29.17 -16.17 -17.88
N ARG A 103 29.96 -15.20 -17.37
CA ARG A 103 29.78 -14.68 -16.02
C ARG A 103 28.39 -14.04 -16.04
N SER A 104 27.44 -14.66 -15.35
CA SER A 104 26.14 -14.07 -15.04
C SER A 104 26.41 -12.64 -14.50
N ARG A 105 25.79 -11.62 -15.09
CA ARG A 105 25.81 -10.28 -14.51
C ARG A 105 25.27 -10.42 -13.09
N PRO A 106 25.91 -9.82 -12.08
CA PRO A 106 25.35 -9.84 -10.73
C PRO A 106 23.94 -9.27 -10.81
N SER A 107 22.93 -10.04 -10.37
CA SER A 107 21.56 -9.58 -10.33
C SER A 107 21.50 -8.37 -9.40
N VAL A 108 21.01 -7.24 -9.88
CA VAL A 108 20.75 -6.07 -9.04
C VAL A 108 19.69 -6.49 -8.01
N ARG A 109 20.01 -6.38 -6.72
CA ARG A 109 19.06 -6.67 -5.66
C ARG A 109 17.92 -5.65 -5.73
N LYS A 110 16.69 -6.13 -5.58
CA LYS A 110 15.49 -5.30 -5.59
C LYS A 110 14.81 -5.34 -4.22
N LEU A 111 14.30 -4.20 -3.80
CA LEU A 111 13.50 -3.98 -2.59
C LEU A 111 12.01 -3.91 -2.92
N GLY A 112 11.17 -3.82 -1.86
CA GLY A 112 9.75 -3.60 -2.05
C GLY A 112 9.06 -4.70 -2.85
N GLY A 113 9.32 -5.96 -2.50
CA GLY A 113 8.76 -7.10 -3.24
C GLY A 113 9.32 -7.29 -4.65
N GLY A 114 10.50 -6.75 -4.95
CA GLY A 114 11.14 -6.86 -6.25
C GLY A 114 10.86 -5.71 -7.22
N LEU A 115 10.17 -4.65 -6.77
CA LEU A 115 9.73 -3.55 -7.62
C LEU A 115 10.72 -2.39 -7.73
N VAL A 116 11.54 -2.14 -6.68
CA VAL A 116 12.46 -1.01 -6.60
C VAL A 116 13.89 -1.51 -6.60
N GLU A 117 14.75 -0.93 -7.43
CA GLU A 117 16.18 -1.26 -7.42
C GLU A 117 16.82 -0.72 -6.14
N MET A 118 17.64 -1.56 -5.48
CA MET A 118 18.37 -1.14 -4.30
C MET A 118 19.42 -0.10 -4.68
N PRO A 119 19.47 1.08 -4.03
CA PRO A 119 20.53 2.05 -4.29
C PRO A 119 21.91 1.44 -4.00
N LYS A 120 22.89 1.74 -4.84
CA LYS A 120 24.27 1.28 -4.64
C LYS A 120 24.88 1.97 -3.44
N VAL A 121 24.89 1.30 -2.30
CA VAL A 121 25.63 1.73 -1.10
C VAL A 121 27.03 1.16 -1.18
N THR A 122 28.02 2.01 -1.47
CA THR A 122 29.43 1.56 -1.53
C THR A 122 29.87 1.10 -0.14
N PRO A 123 30.36 -0.13 0.04
CA PRO A 123 30.91 -0.59 1.30
C PRO A 123 32.02 0.37 1.73
N LEU A 124 31.92 0.92 2.95
CA LEU A 124 32.93 1.74 3.55
C LEU A 124 33.84 0.85 4.41
N ASP A 125 35.16 1.15 4.44
CA ASP A 125 36.03 0.57 5.46
C ASP A 125 35.41 0.86 6.84
N PRO A 126 35.14 -0.15 7.69
CA PRO A 126 34.57 0.06 9.00
C PRO A 126 35.33 1.12 9.82
N ARG A 127 36.64 1.23 9.67
CA ARG A 127 37.50 2.23 10.33
C ARG A 127 37.17 3.66 9.87
N ALA A 128 36.67 3.86 8.67
CA ALA A 128 36.30 5.19 8.16
C ALA A 128 35.07 5.78 8.90
N ALA A 129 34.32 4.94 9.61
CA ALA A 129 33.20 5.36 10.44
C ALA A 129 33.59 5.82 11.84
N VAL A 130 34.86 5.63 12.25
CA VAL A 130 35.36 6.00 13.56
C VAL A 130 35.48 7.52 13.69
N LEU A 131 34.91 8.09 14.76
CA LEU A 131 34.98 9.51 15.06
C LEU A 131 36.41 9.91 15.47
N THR A 132 36.90 11.05 14.96
CA THR A 132 38.26 11.54 15.20
C THR A 132 38.39 12.14 16.60
N ASP A 133 37.38 12.87 17.09
CA ASP A 133 37.36 13.48 18.43
C ASP A 133 35.92 13.38 18.96
N PRO A 134 35.55 12.21 19.51
CA PRO A 134 34.17 11.96 19.95
C PRO A 134 33.85 12.74 21.23
N GLU A 135 32.91 13.68 21.11
CA GLU A 135 32.42 14.50 22.21
C GLU A 135 30.89 14.63 22.14
N VAL A 136 30.22 14.61 23.29
CA VAL A 136 28.78 14.87 23.38
C VAL A 136 28.51 16.36 23.26
N HIS A 137 27.69 16.76 22.31
CA HIS A 137 27.30 18.17 22.12
C HIS A 137 26.67 18.76 23.39
N GLU A 138 27.01 20.01 23.76
CA GLU A 138 26.62 20.65 25.03
C GLU A 138 25.10 20.61 25.30
N ILE A 139 24.26 20.76 24.26
CA ILE A 139 22.82 20.72 24.39
C ILE A 139 22.31 19.32 24.84
N LYS A 140 23.04 18.25 24.50
CA LYS A 140 22.72 16.86 24.86
C LYS A 140 23.36 16.39 26.16
N ARG A 141 24.01 17.29 26.93
CA ARG A 141 24.64 16.94 28.18
C ARG A 141 23.66 17.06 29.34
N PHE A 142 23.25 15.92 29.87
CA PHE A 142 22.36 15.80 31.01
C PHE A 142 22.94 14.84 32.04
N CYS A 143 22.62 15.04 33.31
CA CYS A 143 23.01 14.14 34.40
C CYS A 143 22.24 12.80 34.25
N TRP A 144 22.95 11.69 34.17
CA TRP A 144 22.38 10.35 34.05
C TRP A 144 21.43 9.93 35.19
N LYS A 145 21.51 10.63 36.37
CA LYS A 145 20.74 10.29 37.57
C LYS A 145 19.49 11.16 37.77
N CYS A 146 19.54 12.46 37.41
CA CYS A 146 18.46 13.41 37.73
C CYS A 146 18.05 14.28 36.54
N ASP A 147 18.53 13.97 35.32
CA ASP A 147 18.26 14.68 34.05
C ASP A 147 18.52 16.21 34.07
N ALA A 148 19.16 16.72 35.14
CA ALA A 148 19.57 18.13 35.16
C ALA A 148 20.61 18.40 34.07
N PRO A 149 20.55 19.56 33.36
CA PRO A 149 21.57 19.94 32.39
C PRO A 149 22.92 20.14 33.10
N VAL A 150 23.99 19.49 32.61
CA VAL A 150 25.33 19.54 33.19
C VAL A 150 26.38 19.77 32.10
N GLY A 151 27.57 20.27 32.46
CA GLY A 151 28.66 20.45 31.54
C GLY A 151 28.38 21.37 30.36
N ARG A 152 27.44 22.29 30.47
CA ARG A 152 27.13 23.29 29.45
C ARG A 152 27.87 24.60 29.70
N ARG A 153 28.11 25.36 28.61
CA ARG A 153 28.69 26.71 28.66
C ARG A 153 27.87 27.63 29.56
N THR A 154 28.58 28.35 30.43
CA THR A 154 28.02 29.42 31.28
C THR A 154 28.60 30.77 30.87
N THR A 155 28.13 31.84 31.51
CA THR A 155 28.70 33.20 31.36
C THR A 155 30.18 33.26 31.75
N ASP A 156 30.65 32.31 32.61
CA ASP A 156 31.99 32.30 33.21
C ASP A 156 32.99 31.40 32.49
N GLY A 157 32.55 30.60 31.48
CA GLY A 157 33.46 29.77 30.68
C GLY A 157 32.84 28.69 29.81
N PRO A 158 33.66 27.95 29.06
CA PRO A 158 33.21 26.80 28.25
C PRO A 158 32.69 25.69 29.17
N GLY A 159 31.69 24.89 28.66
CA GLY A 159 31.14 23.78 29.40
C GLY A 159 32.16 22.67 29.72
N GLU A 160 32.19 22.20 30.95
CA GLU A 160 33.08 21.11 31.39
C GLU A 160 32.63 19.75 30.80
N ILE A 161 33.56 18.96 30.27
CA ILE A 161 33.30 17.63 29.69
C ILE A 161 33.13 16.57 30.78
N SER A 162 33.71 16.78 31.93
CA SER A 162 33.61 15.90 33.12
C SER A 162 33.52 16.70 34.39
N GLY A 163 32.81 16.21 35.38
CA GLY A 163 32.57 16.92 36.63
C GLY A 163 31.54 16.24 37.53
N THR A 164 30.94 17.03 38.40
CA THR A 164 29.93 16.56 39.35
C THR A 164 28.66 17.37 39.18
N CYS A 165 27.50 16.69 39.08
CA CYS A 165 26.21 17.36 38.95
C CYS A 165 25.90 18.23 40.16
N ALA A 166 25.62 19.51 39.94
CA ALA A 166 25.30 20.45 41.02
C ALA A 166 23.96 20.12 41.73
N ALA A 167 23.02 19.45 41.03
CA ALA A 167 21.70 19.11 41.56
C ALA A 167 21.70 17.85 42.47
N CYS A 168 22.47 16.81 42.11
CA CYS A 168 22.38 15.51 42.79
C CYS A 168 23.72 14.92 43.23
N GLY A 169 24.87 15.60 42.98
CA GLY A 169 26.21 15.16 43.37
C GLY A 169 26.76 13.99 42.55
N SER A 170 26.07 13.52 41.49
CA SER A 170 26.53 12.40 40.67
C SER A 170 27.63 12.82 39.70
N PRO A 171 28.69 12.02 39.50
CA PRO A 171 29.73 12.34 38.54
C PRO A 171 29.21 12.20 37.11
N PHE A 172 29.69 13.04 36.20
CA PHE A 172 29.43 12.91 34.75
C PHE A 172 30.72 12.97 33.95
N ASN A 173 30.77 12.25 32.83
CA ASN A 173 31.88 12.30 31.88
C ASN A 173 31.33 12.04 30.47
N PHE A 174 31.52 13.01 29.57
CA PHE A 174 31.03 12.98 28.20
C PHE A 174 32.10 12.57 27.17
N ARG A 175 33.21 11.96 27.61
CA ARG A 175 34.21 11.30 26.74
C ARG A 175 33.99 9.79 26.70
N PRO A 176 34.36 9.11 25.59
CA PRO A 176 34.36 7.65 25.52
C PRO A 176 35.15 7.00 26.67
N ALA A 177 34.61 5.93 27.22
CA ALA A 177 35.26 5.21 28.32
C ALA A 177 36.35 4.24 27.84
N LEU A 178 36.26 3.74 26.59
CA LEU A 178 37.20 2.81 25.98
C LEU A 178 38.05 3.55 24.95
N GLY A 179 39.35 3.25 24.95
CA GLY A 179 40.33 3.76 23.98
C GLY A 179 40.66 2.75 22.87
N PRO A 180 41.15 3.22 21.70
CA PRO A 180 41.66 2.34 20.65
C PRO A 180 42.75 1.41 21.17
N GLY A 181 42.69 0.11 20.77
CA GLY A 181 43.60 -0.94 21.21
C GLY A 181 43.27 -1.58 22.56
N GLU A 182 42.27 -1.08 23.31
CA GLU A 182 41.81 -1.68 24.55
C GLU A 182 41.10 -3.02 24.28
N LEU A 183 41.43 -4.06 25.04
CA LEU A 183 40.89 -5.40 24.85
C LEU A 183 39.77 -5.67 25.85
N VAL A 184 38.56 -5.50 25.42
CA VAL A 184 37.34 -5.72 26.25
C VAL A 184 37.10 -7.21 26.45
N ALA A 185 36.90 -7.60 27.73
CA ALA A 185 36.71 -9.00 28.15
C ALA A 185 37.77 -10.00 27.61
N GLY A 186 39.00 -9.50 27.30
CA GLY A 186 40.06 -10.33 26.73
C GLY A 186 39.83 -10.84 25.31
N GLN A 187 38.85 -10.33 24.59
CA GLN A 187 38.44 -10.83 23.28
C GLN A 187 38.26 -9.74 22.25
N TYR A 188 37.61 -8.61 22.62
CA TYR A 188 37.18 -7.60 21.66
C TYR A 188 38.12 -6.39 21.68
N GLU A 189 38.92 -6.24 20.63
CA GLU A 189 39.86 -5.13 20.50
C GLU A 189 39.18 -3.90 19.91
N VAL A 190 39.09 -2.84 20.70
CA VAL A 190 38.46 -1.57 20.32
C VAL A 190 39.26 -0.86 19.24
N GLN A 191 38.62 -0.49 18.15
CA GLN A 191 39.22 0.28 17.06
C GLN A 191 38.91 1.79 17.19
N GLY A 192 37.84 2.15 17.83
CA GLY A 192 37.42 3.53 18.08
C GLY A 192 35.96 3.69 18.36
N CYS A 193 35.52 4.95 18.56
CA CYS A 193 34.12 5.28 18.82
C CYS A 193 33.38 5.59 17.52
N LEU A 194 32.19 5.01 17.35
CA LEU A 194 31.32 5.23 16.20
C LEU A 194 30.28 6.32 16.46
N ALA A 195 29.68 6.34 17.65
CA ALA A 195 28.58 7.23 18.01
C ALA A 195 28.37 7.33 19.51
N HIS A 196 27.60 8.32 19.93
CA HIS A 196 27.03 8.41 21.28
C HIS A 196 25.49 8.38 21.15
N GLY A 197 24.83 7.40 21.77
CA GLY A 197 23.39 7.27 21.83
C GLY A 197 22.80 7.54 23.20
N GLY A 198 21.49 7.43 23.35
CA GLY A 198 20.79 7.64 24.64
C GLY A 198 21.23 6.67 25.74
N LEU A 199 21.65 5.46 25.39
CA LEU A 199 22.13 4.44 26.35
C LEU A 199 23.64 4.46 26.58
N GLY A 200 24.41 5.21 25.81
CA GLY A 200 25.86 5.30 25.97
C GLY A 200 26.65 5.35 24.66
N TRP A 201 27.95 5.12 24.79
CA TRP A 201 28.89 5.13 23.68
C TRP A 201 28.86 3.84 22.89
N VAL A 202 28.97 3.96 21.56
CA VAL A 202 29.01 2.84 20.61
C VAL A 202 30.41 2.78 20.00
N TYR A 203 31.06 1.62 20.08
CA TYR A 203 32.45 1.43 19.65
C TYR A 203 32.51 0.38 18.51
N LEU A 204 33.40 0.61 17.58
CA LEU A 204 33.85 -0.39 16.62
C LEU A 204 34.92 -1.26 17.28
N ALA A 205 34.81 -2.56 17.18
CA ALA A 205 35.82 -3.49 17.69
C ALA A 205 36.01 -4.70 16.73
N VAL A 206 37.10 -5.43 16.99
CA VAL A 206 37.43 -6.68 16.29
C VAL A 206 37.37 -7.83 17.27
N ASP A 207 36.62 -8.86 16.97
CA ASP A 207 36.54 -10.12 17.72
C ASP A 207 37.77 -10.99 17.38
N ARG A 208 38.77 -11.01 18.27
CA ARG A 208 40.02 -11.72 18.06
C ARG A 208 39.89 -13.25 18.14
N ASN A 209 38.77 -13.74 18.73
CA ASN A 209 38.53 -15.19 18.87
C ASN A 209 37.78 -15.77 17.66
N VAL A 210 37.18 -14.90 16.81
CA VAL A 210 36.39 -15.35 15.67
C VAL A 210 36.90 -14.69 14.38
N SER A 211 38.09 -15.13 13.90
CA SER A 211 38.66 -14.73 12.60
C SER A 211 38.69 -13.22 12.34
N ASP A 212 39.05 -12.43 13.38
CA ASP A 212 39.09 -10.97 13.33
C ASP A 212 37.81 -10.31 12.77
N ARG A 213 36.68 -10.86 13.16
CA ARG A 213 35.36 -10.36 12.71
C ARG A 213 35.05 -8.99 13.32
N TRP A 214 34.52 -8.08 12.48
CA TRP A 214 34.04 -6.79 12.93
C TRP A 214 32.78 -6.94 13.79
N VAL A 215 32.77 -6.25 14.94
CA VAL A 215 31.65 -6.19 15.88
C VAL A 215 31.47 -4.77 16.41
N VAL A 216 30.27 -4.51 16.94
CA VAL A 216 29.94 -3.25 17.63
C VAL A 216 29.79 -3.55 19.12
N LEU A 217 30.42 -2.72 19.96
CA LEU A 217 30.23 -2.73 21.41
C LEU A 217 29.37 -1.53 21.80
N LYS A 218 28.19 -1.74 22.36
CA LYS A 218 27.32 -0.69 22.89
C LYS A 218 27.45 -0.67 24.41
N GLY A 219 28.08 0.41 24.95
CA GLY A 219 28.25 0.60 26.38
C GLY A 219 26.99 1.13 27.03
N LEU A 220 26.72 0.70 28.27
CA LEU A 220 25.59 1.16 29.08
C LEU A 220 26.09 2.24 30.06
N GLN A 221 25.39 3.39 30.10
CA GLN A 221 25.82 4.55 30.91
C GLN A 221 25.70 4.29 32.41
N ASN A 222 24.75 3.48 32.86
CA ASN A 222 24.53 3.20 34.27
C ASN A 222 24.87 1.75 34.60
N PRO A 223 25.90 1.53 35.46
CA PRO A 223 26.25 0.17 35.90
C PRO A 223 25.15 -0.55 36.69
N LEU A 224 24.25 0.19 37.36
CA LEU A 224 23.08 -0.35 38.06
C LEU A 224 21.99 -0.77 37.11
N ASP A 225 21.82 -0.07 35.99
CA ASP A 225 20.89 -0.44 34.94
C ASP A 225 21.40 -1.65 34.14
N PHE A 226 22.72 -1.92 34.17
CA PHE A 226 23.25 -3.11 33.54
C PHE A 226 22.70 -4.38 34.16
N GLU A 227 22.62 -4.49 35.48
CA GLU A 227 22.05 -5.69 36.13
C GLU A 227 20.54 -5.80 35.90
N ALA A 228 19.83 -4.68 35.93
CA ALA A 228 18.41 -4.64 35.56
C ALA A 228 18.19 -4.90 34.06
N HIS A 229 19.07 -4.34 33.21
CA HIS A 229 19.00 -4.56 31.75
C HIS A 229 19.50 -5.95 31.33
N VAL A 230 20.58 -6.47 31.98
CA VAL A 230 21.05 -7.83 31.73
C VAL A 230 20.13 -8.87 32.34
N VAL A 231 19.49 -8.60 33.47
CA VAL A 231 18.43 -9.44 34.00
C VAL A 231 17.19 -9.34 33.12
N ALA A 232 16.79 -8.17 32.70
CA ALA A 232 15.71 -7.98 31.71
C ALA A 232 16.05 -8.54 30.33
N LEU A 233 17.31 -8.56 29.91
CA LEU A 233 17.80 -9.14 28.66
C LEU A 233 18.25 -10.59 28.80
N ALA A 234 18.59 -11.07 29.99
CA ALA A 234 18.95 -12.48 30.30
C ALA A 234 17.73 -13.31 30.72
N GLU A 235 16.72 -12.71 31.31
CA GLU A 235 15.34 -13.20 31.25
C GLU A 235 14.85 -13.23 29.78
N ARG A 236 15.45 -12.43 28.91
CA ARG A 236 15.35 -12.43 27.46
C ARG A 236 16.58 -13.11 26.80
N GLN A 237 16.98 -14.26 27.29
CA GLN A 237 17.90 -15.22 26.62
C GLN A 237 17.48 -15.40 25.14
N PHE A 238 16.26 -15.10 24.87
CA PHE A 238 15.52 -14.98 23.65
C PHE A 238 16.11 -13.99 22.62
N LEU A 239 16.58 -12.79 23.01
CA LEU A 239 17.16 -11.82 22.04
C LEU A 239 18.49 -12.33 21.46
N SER A 240 19.20 -13.20 22.17
CA SER A 240 20.40 -13.86 21.62
C SER A 240 20.08 -15.06 20.71
N GLU A 241 18.88 -15.61 20.82
CA GLU A 241 18.37 -16.71 19.98
C GLU A 241 17.59 -16.18 18.76
N MET A 242 17.23 -14.89 18.76
CA MET A 242 16.54 -14.26 17.63
C MET A 242 17.48 -14.18 16.42
N ALA A 243 17.11 -14.87 15.37
CA ALA A 243 17.83 -14.91 14.10
C ALA A 243 16.89 -14.50 12.94
N TYR A 244 16.53 -13.21 12.90
CA TYR A 244 15.80 -12.66 11.76
C TYR A 244 16.74 -11.78 10.90
N PRO A 245 16.81 -11.96 9.57
CA PRO A 245 17.75 -11.23 8.72
C PRO A 245 17.62 -9.70 8.79
N GLY A 246 16.40 -9.17 8.97
CA GLY A 246 16.12 -7.73 9.09
C GLY A 246 16.41 -7.12 10.47
N ILE A 247 16.96 -7.88 11.43
CA ILE A 247 17.29 -7.41 12.78
C ILE A 247 18.76 -7.63 13.04
N VAL A 248 19.44 -6.66 13.71
CA VAL A 248 20.83 -6.77 14.13
C VAL A 248 21.03 -7.95 15.07
N LYS A 249 22.03 -8.80 14.79
CA LYS A 249 22.31 -9.97 15.63
C LYS A 249 23.12 -9.58 16.86
N ILE A 250 22.64 -9.94 18.07
CA ILE A 250 23.39 -9.86 19.30
C ILE A 250 24.27 -11.12 19.42
N HIS A 251 25.56 -10.91 19.64
CA HIS A 251 26.54 -12.00 19.76
C HIS A 251 26.85 -12.36 21.20
N ASN A 252 26.93 -11.35 22.10
CA ASN A 252 27.34 -11.58 23.47
C ASN A 252 26.98 -10.38 24.37
N PHE A 253 27.06 -10.61 25.70
CA PHE A 253 27.01 -9.60 26.73
C PHE A 253 28.28 -9.75 27.59
N VAL A 254 29.06 -8.68 27.73
CA VAL A 254 30.35 -8.74 28.45
C VAL A 254 30.46 -7.62 29.48
N LYS A 255 31.18 -7.90 30.58
CA LYS A 255 31.57 -6.90 31.58
C LYS A 255 33.07 -6.59 31.42
N HIS A 256 33.44 -5.33 31.52
CA HIS A 256 34.84 -4.89 31.42
C HIS A 256 35.09 -3.71 32.35
N ALA A 257 36.17 -3.76 33.09
CA ALA A 257 36.65 -2.67 33.94
C ALA A 257 37.76 -1.90 33.20
N SER A 258 37.47 -0.66 32.80
CA SER A 258 38.41 0.21 32.09
C SER A 258 39.10 1.19 33.01
N GLY A 259 40.40 1.38 32.84
CA GLY A 259 41.17 2.50 33.40
C GLY A 259 41.18 2.60 34.91
N GLY A 260 41.18 1.48 35.66
CA GLY A 260 41.33 1.52 37.14
C GLY A 260 40.03 1.90 37.89
N ARG A 261 38.87 1.79 37.27
CA ARG A 261 37.57 1.93 37.93
C ARG A 261 37.21 0.66 38.66
N ASP A 262 36.77 0.78 39.93
CA ASP A 262 36.33 -0.38 40.75
C ASP A 262 35.05 -1.04 40.27
N ILE A 263 34.33 -0.39 39.37
CA ILE A 263 33.03 -0.91 38.84
C ILE A 263 33.19 -1.24 37.36
N ALA A 264 32.97 -2.51 37.01
CA ALA A 264 32.96 -2.96 35.64
C ALA A 264 31.74 -2.42 34.89
N ALA A 265 31.96 -1.83 33.72
CA ALA A 265 30.88 -1.43 32.80
C ALA A 265 30.41 -2.62 31.94
N GLY A 266 29.11 -2.64 31.61
CA GLY A 266 28.55 -3.65 30.73
C GLY A 266 28.53 -3.21 29.28
N TYR A 267 28.75 -4.17 28.39
CA TYR A 267 28.69 -3.95 26.92
C TYR A 267 27.89 -5.03 26.23
N ILE A 268 27.02 -4.60 25.30
CA ILE A 268 26.34 -5.47 24.37
C ILE A 268 27.22 -5.61 23.13
N VAL A 269 27.54 -6.86 22.76
CA VAL A 269 28.32 -7.18 21.54
C VAL A 269 27.36 -7.58 20.45
N MET A 270 27.35 -6.86 19.33
CA MET A 270 26.44 -7.10 18.21
C MET A 270 27.20 -7.12 16.88
N GLU A 271 26.56 -7.62 15.82
CA GLU A 271 27.13 -7.59 14.49
C GLU A 271 27.40 -6.14 14.03
N TYR A 272 28.47 -5.96 13.27
CA TYR A 272 28.70 -4.72 12.54
C TYR A 272 27.91 -4.76 11.23
N VAL A 273 26.94 -3.86 11.07
CA VAL A 273 26.19 -3.68 9.83
C VAL A 273 26.92 -2.60 9.01
N GLY A 274 27.58 -3.01 7.94
CA GLY A 274 28.18 -2.07 7.00
C GLY A 274 27.10 -1.29 6.25
N GLY A 275 27.36 -0.01 5.94
CA GLY A 275 26.38 0.79 5.18
C GLY A 275 26.09 2.15 5.79
N ARG A 276 24.88 2.68 5.57
CA ARG A 276 24.47 4.00 6.09
C ARG A 276 23.09 3.90 6.70
N SER A 277 22.84 4.66 7.79
CA SER A 277 21.47 4.82 8.30
C SER A 277 20.64 5.68 7.34
N LEU A 278 19.32 5.50 7.33
CA LEU A 278 18.42 6.34 6.54
C LEU A 278 18.55 7.81 6.92
N LYS A 279 18.81 8.13 8.20
CA LYS A 279 19.12 9.50 8.64
C LYS A 279 20.35 10.07 7.93
N LYS A 280 21.43 9.29 7.85
CA LYS A 280 22.65 9.73 7.15
C LYS A 280 22.43 9.90 5.66
N MET A 281 21.56 9.08 5.07
CA MET A 281 21.15 9.23 3.66
C MET A 281 20.37 10.53 3.46
N LEU A 282 19.42 10.84 4.35
CA LEU A 282 18.68 12.11 4.34
C LEU A 282 19.62 13.32 4.48
N ASP A 283 20.60 13.26 5.38
CA ASP A 283 21.56 14.37 5.60
C ASP A 283 22.43 14.63 4.36
N VAL A 284 22.76 13.58 3.60
CA VAL A 284 23.53 13.68 2.35
C VAL A 284 22.66 14.21 1.21
N LEU A 285 21.37 13.87 1.17
CA LEU A 285 20.44 14.32 0.15
C LEU A 285 19.92 15.75 0.39
N ALA A 286 20.02 16.27 1.61
CA ALA A 286 19.48 17.57 1.99
C ALA A 286 19.88 18.69 1.00
N PRO A 287 18.93 19.57 0.56
CA PRO A 287 17.57 19.70 1.05
C PRO A 287 16.56 18.70 0.44
N GLN A 288 16.95 17.88 -0.54
CA GLN A 288 16.08 16.86 -1.12
C GLN A 288 15.76 15.78 -0.08
N ARG A 289 14.67 15.06 -0.34
CA ARG A 289 14.21 13.91 0.44
C ARG A 289 14.46 12.61 -0.32
N ILE A 290 14.29 11.48 0.36
CA ILE A 290 14.36 10.16 -0.28
C ILE A 290 13.17 10.04 -1.27
N PRO A 291 13.40 9.51 -2.49
CA PRO A 291 12.33 9.25 -3.44
C PRO A 291 11.22 8.37 -2.83
N VAL A 292 9.95 8.67 -3.15
CA VAL A 292 8.79 8.02 -2.52
C VAL A 292 8.84 6.50 -2.64
N ALA A 293 9.10 5.98 -3.83
CA ALA A 293 9.18 4.54 -4.07
C ALA A 293 10.28 3.86 -3.24
N GLU A 294 11.45 4.51 -3.09
CA GLU A 294 12.55 4.00 -2.27
C GLU A 294 12.20 4.03 -0.77
N ALA A 295 11.60 5.13 -0.28
CA ALA A 295 11.19 5.26 1.11
C ALA A 295 10.16 4.19 1.50
N ILE A 296 9.16 3.96 0.65
CA ILE A 296 8.18 2.88 0.84
C ILE A 296 8.90 1.53 0.85
N ALA A 297 9.79 1.27 -0.12
CA ALA A 297 10.50 0.00 -0.22
C ALA A 297 11.37 -0.31 1.00
N TYR A 298 12.02 0.70 1.61
CA TYR A 298 12.76 0.51 2.86
C TYR A 298 11.85 0.08 4.02
N LEU A 299 10.68 0.73 4.17
CA LEU A 299 9.76 0.38 5.25
C LEU A 299 9.09 -0.99 5.01
N MET A 300 8.91 -1.40 3.75
CA MET A 300 8.47 -2.75 3.42
C MET A 300 9.49 -3.84 3.83
N GLU A 301 10.78 -3.54 3.89
CA GLU A 301 11.78 -4.48 4.42
C GLU A 301 11.82 -4.46 5.96
N VAL A 302 11.43 -3.35 6.59
CA VAL A 302 11.36 -3.19 8.06
C VAL A 302 10.14 -3.89 8.66
N LEU A 303 8.97 -3.79 8.02
CA LEU A 303 7.72 -4.32 8.57
C LEU A 303 7.75 -5.82 8.90
N PRO A 304 8.35 -6.72 8.08
CA PRO A 304 8.48 -8.13 8.45
C PRO A 304 9.36 -8.36 9.70
N ALA A 305 10.31 -7.46 9.97
CA ALA A 305 11.13 -7.54 11.19
C ALA A 305 10.31 -7.12 12.43
N LEU A 306 9.44 -6.11 12.30
CA LEU A 306 8.51 -5.73 13.36
C LEU A 306 7.47 -6.84 13.60
N ASP A 307 6.90 -7.42 12.54
CA ASP A 307 5.95 -8.53 12.64
C ASP A 307 6.55 -9.73 13.39
N TYR A 308 7.80 -10.04 13.09
CA TYR A 308 8.56 -11.06 13.81
C TYR A 308 8.67 -10.73 15.31
N LEU A 309 8.99 -9.47 15.69
CA LEU A 309 9.03 -9.05 17.09
C LEU A 309 7.65 -9.16 17.76
N HIS A 310 6.62 -8.65 17.10
CA HIS A 310 5.24 -8.67 17.57
C HIS A 310 4.74 -10.10 17.84
N SER A 311 5.12 -11.06 16.99
CA SER A 311 4.76 -12.47 17.16
C SER A 311 5.34 -13.12 18.43
N PHE A 312 6.40 -12.51 18.99
CA PHE A 312 6.97 -12.90 20.27
C PHE A 312 6.47 -12.05 21.44
N GLY A 313 5.46 -11.21 21.22
CA GLY A 313 4.92 -10.33 22.25
C GLY A 313 5.84 -9.17 22.61
N LEU A 314 6.65 -8.68 21.65
CA LEU A 314 7.61 -7.60 21.81
C LEU A 314 7.26 -6.42 20.90
N ALA A 315 7.37 -5.18 21.40
CA ALA A 315 7.35 -3.97 20.59
C ALA A 315 8.76 -3.37 20.46
N TYR A 316 9.03 -2.74 19.32
CA TYR A 316 10.34 -2.13 19.04
C TYR A 316 10.52 -0.75 19.68
N ASN A 317 9.49 0.09 19.72
CA ASN A 317 9.30 1.40 20.39
C ASN A 317 10.14 2.58 19.90
N ASP A 318 11.29 2.40 19.26
CA ASP A 318 12.16 3.51 18.82
C ASP A 318 12.48 3.46 17.33
N LEU A 319 11.43 3.25 16.50
CA LEU A 319 11.60 3.26 15.06
C LEU A 319 11.74 4.69 14.54
N LYS A 320 12.89 4.95 13.91
CA LYS A 320 13.25 6.23 13.29
C LYS A 320 14.33 6.02 12.24
N PRO A 321 14.60 7.01 11.36
CA PRO A 321 15.60 6.88 10.30
C PRO A 321 17.02 6.55 10.80
N ASP A 322 17.38 6.94 12.04
CA ASP A 322 18.69 6.65 12.65
C ASP A 322 18.89 5.14 12.89
N ASN A 323 17.81 4.42 13.21
CA ASN A 323 17.84 3.02 13.63
C ASN A 323 17.62 2.03 12.48
N ILE A 324 17.52 2.51 11.25
CA ILE A 324 17.39 1.69 10.04
C ILE A 324 18.67 1.82 9.21
N MET A 325 19.44 0.73 9.10
CA MET A 325 20.66 0.66 8.30
C MET A 325 20.38 0.03 6.95
N VAL A 326 20.93 0.65 5.90
CA VAL A 326 20.93 0.14 4.53
C VAL A 326 22.36 -0.19 4.14
N SER A 327 22.61 -1.46 3.85
CA SER A 327 23.88 -1.97 3.32
C SER A 327 23.76 -2.30 1.83
N GLU A 328 24.80 -2.89 1.22
CA GLU A 328 24.75 -3.36 -0.17
C GLU A 328 23.70 -4.46 -0.38
N ASP A 329 23.49 -5.30 0.64
CA ASP A 329 22.69 -6.52 0.50
C ASP A 329 21.41 -6.54 1.34
N GLU A 330 21.24 -5.64 2.33
CA GLU A 330 20.14 -5.76 3.28
C GLU A 330 19.76 -4.44 3.98
N VAL A 331 18.53 -4.41 4.46
CA VAL A 331 18.00 -3.35 5.34
C VAL A 331 17.82 -3.97 6.72
N LYS A 332 18.35 -3.35 7.77
CA LYS A 332 18.31 -3.87 9.14
C LYS A 332 17.93 -2.83 10.18
N LEU A 333 17.15 -3.27 11.17
CA LEU A 333 16.98 -2.58 12.45
C LEU A 333 18.22 -2.82 13.32
N ILE A 334 18.83 -1.73 13.84
CA ILE A 334 20.14 -1.80 14.51
C ILE A 334 20.10 -1.56 16.01
N ASP A 335 19.07 -0.96 16.57
CA ASP A 335 19.01 -0.64 18.00
C ASP A 335 17.82 -1.34 18.69
N LEU A 336 18.13 -2.36 19.48
CA LEU A 336 17.14 -3.11 20.28
C LEU A 336 17.01 -2.59 21.73
N GLY A 337 17.60 -1.43 22.03
CA GLY A 337 17.64 -0.89 23.39
C GLY A 337 16.29 -0.46 23.96
N ALA A 338 15.32 -0.16 23.11
CA ALA A 338 13.98 0.24 23.47
C ALA A 338 12.94 -0.90 23.36
N VAL A 339 13.37 -2.10 22.92
CA VAL A 339 12.45 -3.25 22.78
C VAL A 339 11.89 -3.64 24.14
N ALA A 340 10.57 -3.73 24.24
CA ALA A 340 9.86 -4.04 25.45
C ALA A 340 8.73 -5.05 25.20
N ALA A 341 8.31 -5.77 26.27
CA ALA A 341 7.15 -6.64 26.18
C ALA A 341 5.88 -5.80 25.92
N LEU A 342 4.99 -6.31 25.08
CA LEU A 342 3.69 -5.68 24.84
C LEU A 342 2.96 -5.53 26.17
N ASP A 343 2.22 -4.43 26.32
CA ASP A 343 1.41 -4.10 27.50
C ASP A 343 2.21 -4.03 28.81
N SER A 344 3.55 -3.86 28.73
CA SER A 344 4.39 -3.74 29.92
C SER A 344 4.35 -2.33 30.49
N TYR A 345 4.31 -2.22 31.81
CA TYR A 345 4.44 -0.96 32.55
C TYR A 345 5.89 -0.77 32.97
N GLY A 346 6.53 0.27 32.51
CA GLY A 346 7.94 0.57 32.86
C GLY A 346 8.43 1.88 32.23
N SER A 347 9.74 2.13 32.31
CA SER A 347 10.34 3.27 31.61
C SER A 347 10.21 3.06 30.11
N ILE A 348 9.49 3.98 29.45
CA ILE A 348 9.28 3.96 28.00
C ILE A 348 10.43 4.73 27.38
N TYR A 349 11.21 4.04 26.56
CA TYR A 349 12.28 4.64 25.79
C TYR A 349 11.81 4.85 24.36
N GLY A 350 12.04 6.03 23.80
CA GLY A 350 11.72 6.34 22.41
C GLY A 350 12.05 7.79 22.09
N THR A 351 11.85 8.17 20.86
CA THR A 351 12.22 9.50 20.35
C THR A 351 10.98 10.36 20.14
N PRO A 352 10.86 11.52 20.84
CA PRO A 352 9.78 12.46 20.62
C PRO A 352 9.60 12.82 19.13
N GLY A 353 8.36 12.96 18.69
CA GLY A 353 8.00 13.22 17.28
C GLY A 353 7.87 11.97 16.40
N TYR A 354 8.40 10.81 16.85
CA TYR A 354 8.18 9.50 16.20
C TYR A 354 7.25 8.59 17.02
N GLN A 355 7.17 8.82 18.33
CA GLN A 355 6.36 8.04 19.26
C GLN A 355 4.86 8.32 19.12
N ALA A 356 4.05 7.26 19.32
CA ALA A 356 2.61 7.37 19.43
C ALA A 356 2.19 8.21 20.65
N PRO A 357 1.15 9.06 20.53
CA PRO A 357 0.76 9.98 21.62
C PRO A 357 0.29 9.26 22.88
N GLU A 358 -0.34 8.08 22.74
CA GLU A 358 -0.89 7.28 23.83
C GLU A 358 0.14 6.43 24.58
N ILE A 359 1.38 6.34 24.12
CA ILE A 359 2.36 5.36 24.64
C ILE A 359 2.63 5.50 26.14
N THR A 360 2.50 6.71 26.70
CA THR A 360 2.67 6.97 28.14
C THR A 360 1.51 6.42 28.98
N GLU A 361 0.34 6.18 28.36
CA GLU A 361 -0.87 5.69 29.02
C GLU A 361 -1.04 4.19 28.83
N THR A 362 -0.80 3.69 27.60
CA THR A 362 -1.03 2.29 27.23
C THR A 362 0.21 1.41 27.39
N GLY A 363 1.40 2.01 27.40
CA GLY A 363 2.65 1.25 27.25
C GLY A 363 2.93 0.83 25.80
N PRO A 364 3.93 -0.03 25.58
CA PRO A 364 4.30 -0.56 24.27
C PRO A 364 3.20 -1.40 23.65
N THR A 365 2.79 -1.07 22.41
CA THR A 365 1.78 -1.82 21.66
C THR A 365 2.18 -1.98 20.20
N VAL A 366 1.57 -2.93 19.48
CA VAL A 366 1.71 -3.07 18.03
C VAL A 366 1.33 -1.76 17.33
N ALA A 367 0.19 -1.17 17.73
CA ALA A 367 -0.30 0.08 17.13
C ALA A 367 0.66 1.26 17.33
N ALA A 368 1.41 1.30 18.47
CA ALA A 368 2.41 2.33 18.71
C ALA A 368 3.63 2.19 17.77
N ASP A 369 4.08 0.96 17.50
CA ASP A 369 5.15 0.72 16.51
C ASP A 369 4.70 1.11 15.10
N LEU A 370 3.47 0.79 14.71
CA LEU A 370 2.94 1.14 13.37
C LEU A 370 2.75 2.66 13.20
N TYR A 371 2.42 3.39 14.26
CA TYR A 371 2.48 4.85 14.27
C TYR A 371 3.89 5.34 13.97
N SER A 372 4.91 4.78 14.63
CA SER A 372 6.31 5.13 14.41
C SER A 372 6.78 4.79 12.98
N VAL A 373 6.24 3.71 12.35
CA VAL A 373 6.46 3.41 10.93
C VAL A 373 5.90 4.52 10.05
N GLY A 374 4.66 4.95 10.28
CA GLY A 374 4.02 6.04 9.54
C GLY A 374 4.79 7.37 9.67
N ARG A 375 5.21 7.73 10.89
CA ARG A 375 6.03 8.92 11.15
C ARG A 375 7.39 8.85 10.46
N THR A 376 8.05 7.69 10.52
CA THR A 376 9.34 7.46 9.87
C THR A 376 9.20 7.59 8.36
N LEU A 377 8.19 6.95 7.75
CA LEU A 377 7.92 7.04 6.33
C LEU A 377 7.68 8.51 5.91
N ALA A 378 6.86 9.25 6.65
CA ALA A 378 6.62 10.66 6.38
C ALA A 378 7.90 11.50 6.45
N ALA A 379 8.73 11.30 7.49
CA ALA A 379 9.99 12.04 7.68
C ALA A 379 11.03 11.75 6.58
N LEU A 380 10.98 10.57 5.95
CA LEU A 380 11.88 10.23 4.83
C LEU A 380 11.56 11.03 3.57
N MET A 381 10.28 11.36 3.34
CA MET A 381 9.78 11.93 2.08
C MET A 381 9.38 13.40 2.19
N LEU A 382 8.96 13.86 3.38
CA LEU A 382 8.37 15.18 3.60
C LEU A 382 9.24 16.04 4.53
N GLU A 383 9.14 17.35 4.39
CA GLU A 383 9.63 18.30 5.37
C GLU A 383 8.54 18.51 6.43
N LEU A 384 8.59 17.70 7.49
CA LEU A 384 7.60 17.77 8.55
C LEU A 384 7.80 19.05 9.39
N PRO A 385 6.71 19.70 9.84
CA PRO A 385 6.77 20.85 10.73
C PRO A 385 7.49 20.50 12.04
N VAL A 386 8.22 21.45 12.59
CA VAL A 386 8.95 21.33 13.86
C VAL A 386 8.29 22.23 14.90
N GLU A 387 8.02 21.68 16.08
CA GLU A 387 7.48 22.44 17.22
C GLU A 387 8.55 23.32 17.89
N ARG A 388 8.13 24.18 18.83
CA ARG A 388 9.03 25.11 19.53
C ARG A 388 10.14 24.43 20.35
N ASP A 389 9.91 23.20 20.76
CA ASP A 389 10.86 22.37 21.51
C ASP A 389 11.86 21.65 20.60
N GLY A 390 11.73 21.77 19.29
CA GLY A 390 12.60 21.14 18.29
C GLY A 390 12.16 19.74 17.85
N ASN A 391 11.04 19.22 18.36
CA ASN A 391 10.48 17.94 17.95
C ASN A 391 9.61 18.07 16.69
N LEU A 392 9.44 16.98 15.95
CA LEU A 392 8.53 16.95 14.82
C LEU A 392 7.08 17.05 15.30
N ALA A 393 6.31 17.97 14.73
CA ALA A 393 4.88 18.11 15.03
C ALA A 393 4.13 16.82 14.67
N PRO A 394 3.14 16.37 15.48
CA PRO A 394 2.42 15.10 15.27
C PRO A 394 1.33 15.19 14.17
N VAL A 395 1.60 15.95 13.11
CA VAL A 395 0.65 16.20 12.03
C VAL A 395 1.23 15.76 10.69
N ILE A 396 0.42 15.13 9.86
CA ILE A 396 0.71 14.92 8.44
C ILE A 396 0.13 16.14 7.67
N PRO A 397 0.93 16.81 6.82
CA PRO A 397 0.44 17.91 6.01
C PRO A 397 -0.72 17.50 5.10
N SER A 398 -1.63 18.42 4.81
CA SER A 398 -2.72 18.15 3.86
C SER A 398 -2.21 18.19 2.41
N PRO A 399 -2.93 17.56 1.46
CA PRO A 399 -2.59 17.61 0.02
C PRO A 399 -2.54 19.02 -0.57
N GLU A 400 -3.24 19.99 0.04
CA GLU A 400 -3.19 21.40 -0.37
C GLU A 400 -1.87 22.07 0.01
N GLN A 401 -1.29 21.64 1.15
CA GLN A 401 -0.04 22.18 1.68
C GLN A 401 1.19 21.47 1.07
N GLU A 402 1.05 20.18 0.75
CA GLU A 402 2.15 19.34 0.28
C GLU A 402 1.84 18.73 -1.10
N PRO A 403 2.44 19.26 -2.19
CA PRO A 403 2.19 18.80 -3.56
C PRO A 403 2.48 17.32 -3.78
N LEU A 404 3.41 16.73 -3.04
CA LEU A 404 3.73 15.30 -3.13
C LEU A 404 2.54 14.46 -2.69
N LEU A 405 1.84 14.85 -1.62
CA LEU A 405 0.67 14.11 -1.12
C LEU A 405 -0.56 14.29 -2.03
N ARG A 406 -0.64 15.42 -2.76
CA ARG A 406 -1.64 15.60 -3.83
C ARG A 406 -1.37 14.67 -5.02
N ARG A 407 -0.08 14.48 -5.37
CA ARG A 407 0.34 13.59 -6.46
C ARG A 407 0.04 12.11 -6.15
N TYR A 408 0.09 11.71 -4.86
CA TYR A 408 -0.10 10.34 -4.42
C TYR A 408 -1.17 10.24 -3.31
N PRO A 409 -2.47 10.33 -3.66
CA PRO A 409 -3.56 10.35 -2.67
C PRO A 409 -3.61 9.08 -1.79
N GLY A 410 -3.32 7.91 -2.35
CA GLY A 410 -3.24 6.65 -1.59
C GLY A 410 -2.15 6.68 -0.52
N LEU A 411 -1.01 7.32 -0.80
CA LEU A 411 0.05 7.52 0.19
C LEU A 411 -0.41 8.45 1.33
N HIS A 412 -1.09 9.55 1.01
CA HIS A 412 -1.64 10.45 2.02
C HIS A 412 -2.59 9.70 2.97
N ARG A 413 -3.56 8.94 2.42
CA ARG A 413 -4.50 8.13 3.21
C ARG A 413 -3.78 7.10 4.09
N LEU A 414 -2.75 6.45 3.56
CA LEU A 414 -1.93 5.49 4.31
C LEU A 414 -1.22 6.16 5.49
N LEU A 415 -0.60 7.32 5.27
CA LEU A 415 0.07 8.07 6.33
C LEU A 415 -0.92 8.55 7.40
N CYS A 416 -2.08 9.05 7.01
CA CYS A 416 -3.15 9.45 7.94
C CYS A 416 -3.61 8.26 8.78
N ARG A 417 -3.89 7.10 8.19
CA ARG A 417 -4.28 5.90 8.92
C ARG A 417 -3.18 5.41 9.86
N ALA A 418 -1.94 5.36 9.41
CA ALA A 418 -0.82 4.92 10.25
C ALA A 418 -0.60 5.83 11.48
N THR A 419 -0.89 7.14 11.33
CA THR A 419 -0.68 8.14 12.39
C THR A 419 -1.99 8.61 13.04
N GLU A 420 -3.07 7.84 12.91
CA GLU A 420 -4.35 8.13 13.55
C GLU A 420 -4.19 8.23 15.07
N PRO A 421 -4.73 9.25 15.74
CA PRO A 421 -4.66 9.39 17.19
C PRO A 421 -5.25 8.20 17.94
N ASP A 422 -6.40 7.66 17.51
CA ASP A 422 -6.98 6.44 18.09
C ASP A 422 -6.23 5.20 17.58
N PRO A 423 -5.49 4.46 18.45
CA PRO A 423 -4.72 3.29 18.04
C PRO A 423 -5.56 2.17 17.40
N ARG A 424 -6.87 2.07 17.72
CA ARG A 424 -7.78 1.06 17.15
C ARG A 424 -8.06 1.30 15.68
N ARG A 425 -7.96 2.55 15.21
CA ARG A 425 -8.20 2.93 13.81
C ARG A 425 -6.97 2.77 12.93
N ARG A 426 -5.79 2.51 13.52
CA ARG A 426 -4.56 2.21 12.78
C ARG A 426 -4.62 0.84 12.13
N PHE A 427 -3.54 0.42 11.51
CA PHE A 427 -3.41 -0.94 10.98
C PHE A 427 -3.39 -1.96 12.12
N PRO A 428 -4.08 -3.12 11.99
CA PRO A 428 -4.16 -4.11 13.06
C PRO A 428 -2.86 -4.90 13.26
N SER A 429 -1.99 -4.96 12.25
CA SER A 429 -0.72 -5.67 12.30
C SER A 429 0.30 -5.07 11.32
N ALA A 430 1.57 -5.40 11.52
CA ALA A 430 2.63 -5.04 10.59
C ALA A 430 2.41 -5.69 9.21
N TYR A 431 1.85 -6.89 9.18
CA TYR A 431 1.47 -7.57 7.95
C TYR A 431 0.37 -6.81 7.19
N ALA A 432 -0.70 -6.37 7.86
CA ALA A 432 -1.76 -5.60 7.22
C ALA A 432 -1.22 -4.28 6.63
N MET A 433 -0.36 -3.56 7.37
CA MET A 433 0.29 -2.35 6.85
C MET A 433 1.21 -2.66 5.65
N TYR A 434 1.94 -3.77 5.70
CA TYR A 434 2.79 -4.22 4.58
C TYR A 434 1.97 -4.43 3.31
N CYS A 435 0.84 -5.13 3.38
CA CYS A 435 -0.04 -5.37 2.23
C CYS A 435 -0.53 -4.05 1.60
N GLN A 436 -0.92 -3.07 2.44
CA GLN A 436 -1.35 -1.77 1.95
C GLN A 436 -0.19 -0.96 1.36
N LEU A 437 1.03 -1.03 1.91
CA LEU A 437 2.22 -0.40 1.33
C LEU A 437 2.58 -1.01 -0.04
N VAL A 438 2.43 -2.31 -0.23
CA VAL A 438 2.63 -2.95 -1.55
C VAL A 438 1.72 -2.33 -2.60
N GLY A 439 0.44 -2.15 -2.28
CA GLY A 439 -0.52 -1.54 -3.21
C GLY A 439 -0.21 -0.07 -3.49
N VAL A 440 0.07 0.72 -2.45
CA VAL A 440 0.45 2.14 -2.59
C VAL A 440 1.73 2.29 -3.41
N LEU A 441 2.74 1.43 -3.19
CA LEU A 441 3.98 1.43 -3.99
C LEU A 441 3.69 1.24 -5.48
N ARG A 442 2.79 0.31 -5.83
CA ARG A 442 2.41 0.07 -7.23
C ARG A 442 1.69 1.26 -7.85
N MET A 443 0.79 1.92 -7.10
CA MET A 443 0.14 3.16 -7.53
C MET A 443 1.17 4.27 -7.78
N VAL A 444 2.16 4.44 -6.88
CA VAL A 444 3.26 5.40 -7.03
C VAL A 444 4.08 5.10 -8.29
N LEU A 445 4.50 3.84 -8.47
CA LEU A 445 5.28 3.42 -9.62
C LEU A 445 4.51 3.59 -10.94
N ALA A 446 3.20 3.33 -10.95
CA ALA A 446 2.35 3.55 -12.11
C ALA A 446 2.29 5.03 -12.51
N VAL A 447 2.19 5.94 -11.52
CA VAL A 447 2.23 7.39 -11.77
C VAL A 447 3.60 7.87 -12.27
N ASP A 448 4.70 7.31 -11.74
CA ASP A 448 6.06 7.76 -12.05
C ASP A 448 6.61 7.18 -13.35
N SER A 449 6.33 5.91 -13.64
CA SER A 449 6.85 5.23 -14.83
C SER A 449 5.92 5.33 -16.04
N GLY A 450 4.63 5.66 -15.84
CA GLY A 450 3.60 5.59 -16.86
C GLY A 450 3.32 4.16 -17.36
N ARG A 451 3.68 3.15 -16.58
CA ARG A 451 3.43 1.73 -16.86
C ARG A 451 2.55 1.15 -15.77
N GLU A 452 1.70 0.21 -16.13
CA GLU A 452 0.91 -0.51 -15.15
C GLU A 452 1.78 -1.39 -14.22
N HIS A 453 1.30 -1.53 -12.99
CA HIS A 453 1.91 -2.39 -11.97
C HIS A 453 0.81 -3.22 -11.28
N PRO A 454 0.15 -4.16 -12.00
CA PRO A 454 -0.96 -4.93 -11.45
C PRO A 454 -0.50 -5.85 -10.32
N GLN A 455 -1.41 -6.12 -9.38
CA GLN A 455 -1.23 -7.15 -8.36
C GLN A 455 -2.56 -7.82 -8.04
N ALA A 456 -2.49 -9.05 -7.53
CA ALA A 456 -3.63 -9.66 -6.87
C ALA A 456 -3.89 -8.94 -5.53
N SER A 457 -5.14 -8.60 -5.26
CA SER A 457 -5.54 -8.05 -3.97
C SER A 457 -5.34 -9.08 -2.86
N ALA A 458 -4.95 -8.60 -1.66
CA ALA A 458 -4.91 -9.42 -0.45
C ALA A 458 -6.28 -9.41 0.27
N GLU A 459 -7.08 -8.37 0.04
CA GLU A 459 -8.31 -8.06 0.77
C GLU A 459 -9.58 -8.38 -0.04
N PHE A 460 -9.50 -8.30 -1.38
CA PHE A 460 -10.65 -8.48 -2.28
C PHE A 460 -10.47 -9.65 -3.23
N ALA A 461 -11.57 -10.27 -3.61
CA ALA A 461 -11.62 -11.22 -4.72
C ALA A 461 -11.21 -10.54 -6.05
N SER A 462 -10.85 -11.34 -7.05
CA SER A 462 -10.54 -10.80 -8.38
C SER A 462 -11.75 -10.08 -8.97
N ILE A 463 -11.53 -8.92 -9.59
CA ILE A 463 -12.55 -8.19 -10.35
C ILE A 463 -12.80 -8.99 -11.63
N LEU A 464 -13.92 -9.66 -11.72
CA LEU A 464 -14.29 -10.52 -12.87
C LEU A 464 -15.37 -9.89 -13.75
N GLY A 465 -16.16 -8.97 -13.21
CA GLY A 465 -17.23 -8.25 -13.90
C GLY A 465 -16.72 -6.94 -14.52
N ASP A 466 -17.47 -6.47 -15.50
CA ASP A 466 -17.21 -5.16 -16.13
C ASP A 466 -18.54 -4.39 -16.22
N PHE A 467 -18.47 -3.07 -16.09
CA PHE A 467 -19.63 -2.18 -16.22
C PHE A 467 -19.34 -0.99 -17.14
N GLY A 468 -20.39 -0.47 -17.74
CA GLY A 468 -20.31 0.75 -18.54
C GLY A 468 -19.53 0.64 -19.84
N ILE A 469 -19.25 -0.58 -20.33
CA ILE A 469 -18.45 -0.84 -21.53
C ILE A 469 -19.17 -0.38 -22.79
N ASP A 470 -20.48 -0.65 -22.87
CA ASP A 470 -21.32 -0.40 -24.06
C ASP A 470 -21.95 1.00 -24.09
N THR A 471 -21.83 1.80 -23.05
CA THR A 471 -22.57 3.07 -22.88
C THR A 471 -22.30 4.10 -23.98
N LEU A 472 -21.02 4.34 -24.35
CA LEU A 472 -20.68 5.26 -25.43
C LEU A 472 -21.03 4.70 -26.79
N ILE A 473 -20.67 3.42 -27.05
CA ILE A 473 -20.90 2.80 -28.35
C ILE A 473 -22.39 2.59 -28.62
N GLY A 474 -23.22 2.45 -27.59
CA GLY A 474 -24.67 2.36 -27.70
C GLY A 474 -25.33 3.54 -28.40
N GLN A 475 -24.68 4.70 -28.45
CA GLN A 475 -25.16 5.88 -29.18
C GLN A 475 -25.24 5.65 -30.70
N THR A 476 -24.54 4.64 -31.24
CA THR A 476 -24.62 4.25 -32.65
C THR A 476 -26.03 3.76 -33.06
N ASP A 477 -26.83 3.28 -32.12
CA ASP A 477 -28.20 2.86 -32.33
C ASP A 477 -29.09 3.99 -32.88
N ARG A 478 -28.73 5.26 -32.65
CA ARG A 478 -29.39 6.42 -33.25
C ARG A 478 -29.49 6.35 -34.78
N VAL A 479 -28.54 5.69 -35.43
CA VAL A 479 -28.58 5.50 -36.88
C VAL A 479 -29.80 4.67 -37.26
N ILE A 480 -30.18 3.68 -36.47
CA ILE A 480 -31.34 2.79 -36.74
C ILE A 480 -32.62 3.48 -36.35
N ASP A 481 -32.80 3.91 -35.10
CA ASP A 481 -34.06 4.36 -34.53
C ASP A 481 -34.22 5.89 -34.46
N GLY A 482 -33.13 6.66 -34.62
CA GLY A 482 -33.07 8.12 -34.53
C GLY A 482 -33.15 8.66 -33.09
N THR A 483 -33.16 7.81 -32.11
CA THR A 483 -33.27 8.21 -30.71
C THR A 483 -31.88 8.50 -30.15
N GLN A 484 -31.70 9.71 -29.63
CA GLN A 484 -30.49 10.06 -28.90
C GLN A 484 -30.59 9.48 -27.49
N ARG A 485 -29.58 8.73 -27.07
CA ARG A 485 -29.47 8.18 -25.74
C ARG A 485 -28.40 8.92 -24.97
N MET A 486 -28.62 9.12 -23.68
CA MET A 486 -27.54 9.53 -22.78
C MET A 486 -26.71 8.30 -22.41
N PRO A 487 -25.39 8.42 -22.34
CA PRO A 487 -24.54 7.32 -21.87
C PRO A 487 -24.72 7.17 -20.35
N MET A 488 -25.53 6.23 -19.92
CA MET A 488 -25.81 5.94 -18.52
C MET A 488 -25.24 4.58 -18.12
N VAL A 489 -24.66 4.52 -16.94
CA VAL A 489 -24.18 3.27 -16.32
C VAL A 489 -25.33 2.65 -15.53
N ASP A 490 -25.50 1.35 -15.63
CA ASP A 490 -26.50 0.60 -14.87
C ASP A 490 -25.97 0.25 -13.47
N VAL A 491 -26.79 0.46 -12.44
CA VAL A 491 -26.42 0.19 -11.05
C VAL A 491 -26.17 -1.30 -10.80
N ALA A 492 -27.00 -2.16 -11.40
CA ALA A 492 -26.88 -3.61 -11.25
C ALA A 492 -25.57 -4.13 -11.86
N ASP A 493 -25.16 -3.57 -13.02
CA ASP A 493 -23.88 -3.90 -13.64
C ASP A 493 -22.70 -3.45 -12.77
N VAL A 494 -22.80 -2.27 -12.16
CA VAL A 494 -21.76 -1.78 -11.23
C VAL A 494 -21.62 -2.73 -10.05
N VAL A 495 -22.73 -3.04 -9.38
CA VAL A 495 -22.73 -3.92 -8.21
C VAL A 495 -22.20 -5.33 -8.53
N ALA A 496 -22.61 -5.89 -9.67
CA ALA A 496 -22.13 -7.20 -10.12
C ALA A 496 -20.63 -7.22 -10.48
N ALA A 497 -20.05 -6.06 -10.82
CA ALA A 497 -18.64 -5.94 -11.16
C ALA A 497 -17.73 -5.63 -9.95
N LEU A 498 -18.28 -5.09 -8.86
CA LEU A 498 -17.49 -4.80 -7.65
C LEU A 498 -17.09 -6.12 -6.94
N PRO A 499 -15.83 -6.27 -6.54
CA PRO A 499 -15.36 -7.51 -5.93
C PRO A 499 -15.85 -7.66 -4.50
N ALA A 500 -16.10 -8.90 -4.08
CA ALA A 500 -16.38 -9.22 -2.69
C ALA A 500 -15.11 -9.20 -1.83
N PRO A 501 -15.18 -8.79 -0.55
CA PRO A 501 -14.10 -8.99 0.41
C PRO A 501 -13.74 -10.48 0.57
N LEU A 502 -12.45 -10.77 0.79
CA LEU A 502 -11.98 -12.13 1.04
C LEU A 502 -12.07 -12.47 2.54
N ILE A 503 -12.40 -13.72 2.83
CA ILE A 503 -12.17 -14.29 4.16
C ILE A 503 -10.69 -14.65 4.27
N ASP A 504 -10.04 -14.25 5.36
CA ASP A 504 -8.67 -14.64 5.65
C ASP A 504 -8.59 -16.17 5.79
N THR A 505 -7.72 -16.81 5.05
CA THR A 505 -7.55 -18.28 5.07
C THR A 505 -7.02 -18.81 6.40
N GLU A 506 -6.45 -17.96 7.24
CA GLU A 506 -5.99 -18.27 8.59
C GLU A 506 -7.08 -18.04 9.66
N ASP A 507 -8.22 -17.46 9.26
CA ASP A 507 -9.36 -17.26 10.16
C ASP A 507 -9.91 -18.61 10.64
N PRO A 508 -10.25 -18.76 11.93
CA PRO A 508 -10.82 -20.00 12.48
C PRO A 508 -12.08 -20.50 11.77
N SER A 509 -12.87 -19.60 11.15
CA SER A 509 -14.08 -19.95 10.40
C SER A 509 -13.83 -20.32 8.94
N ALA A 510 -12.62 -20.05 8.40
CA ALA A 510 -12.31 -20.22 6.99
C ALA A 510 -12.51 -21.67 6.49
N GLU A 511 -12.05 -22.65 7.26
CA GLU A 511 -12.24 -24.07 6.91
C GLU A 511 -13.71 -24.44 6.76
N LEU A 512 -14.57 -23.85 7.60
CA LEU A 512 -16.01 -24.09 7.60
C LEU A 512 -16.75 -23.31 6.51
N LEU A 513 -16.37 -22.05 6.23
CA LEU A 513 -17.08 -21.13 5.35
C LEU A 513 -16.64 -21.19 3.89
N LEU A 514 -15.34 -21.28 3.60
CA LEU A 514 -14.84 -21.22 2.21
C LEU A 514 -15.45 -22.28 1.27
N PRO A 515 -15.74 -23.53 1.72
CA PRO A 515 -16.44 -24.49 0.86
C PRO A 515 -17.89 -24.10 0.54
N LEU A 516 -18.56 -23.35 1.45
CA LEU A 516 -19.95 -22.93 1.30
C LEU A 516 -20.11 -21.80 0.28
N LEU A 517 -19.15 -20.88 0.22
CA LEU A 517 -19.21 -19.66 -0.60
C LEU A 517 -19.05 -19.89 -2.12
N ARG A 518 -18.82 -21.12 -2.54
CA ARG A 518 -18.68 -21.48 -3.98
C ARG A 518 -20.01 -21.76 -4.68
N GLY A 519 -21.12 -21.73 -3.95
CA GLY A 519 -22.43 -22.06 -4.44
C GLY A 519 -23.21 -20.87 -5.02
N ASP A 520 -24.39 -21.15 -5.54
CA ASP A 520 -25.42 -20.14 -5.80
C ASP A 520 -25.81 -19.43 -4.50
N PRO A 521 -26.11 -18.11 -4.49
CA PRO A 521 -26.41 -17.37 -3.26
C PRO A 521 -27.52 -17.99 -2.40
N HIS A 522 -28.56 -18.57 -2.99
CA HIS A 522 -29.59 -19.30 -2.23
C HIS A 522 -29.02 -20.53 -1.51
N GLN A 523 -28.10 -21.26 -2.16
CA GLN A 523 -27.46 -22.44 -1.58
C GLN A 523 -26.50 -22.03 -0.46
N VAL A 524 -25.81 -20.89 -0.61
CA VAL A 524 -24.94 -20.31 0.43
C VAL A 524 -25.76 -20.01 1.69
N LEU A 525 -26.89 -19.28 1.55
CA LEU A 525 -27.79 -18.96 2.68
C LEU A 525 -28.33 -20.22 3.35
N ASP A 526 -28.75 -21.23 2.58
CA ASP A 526 -29.25 -22.49 3.14
C ASP A 526 -28.14 -23.30 3.82
N ALA A 527 -26.92 -23.26 3.32
CA ALA A 527 -25.78 -23.91 3.94
C ALA A 527 -25.36 -23.21 5.25
N LEU A 528 -25.34 -21.87 5.27
CA LEU A 528 -25.08 -21.08 6.47
C LEU A 528 -26.11 -21.38 7.57
N ARG A 529 -27.44 -21.38 7.23
CA ARG A 529 -28.50 -21.70 8.20
C ARG A 529 -28.33 -23.11 8.75
N ARG A 530 -28.00 -24.12 7.93
CA ARG A 530 -27.74 -25.49 8.40
C ARG A 530 -26.51 -25.57 9.29
N THR A 531 -25.47 -24.81 8.97
CA THR A 531 -24.24 -24.76 9.77
C THR A 531 -24.49 -24.12 11.13
N SER A 532 -25.19 -22.98 11.18
CA SER A 532 -25.59 -22.33 12.43
C SER A 532 -26.48 -23.25 13.29
N ALA A 533 -27.41 -24.00 12.69
CA ALA A 533 -28.24 -24.98 13.41
C ALA A 533 -27.40 -26.15 13.98
N ARG A 534 -26.36 -26.60 13.28
CA ARG A 534 -25.44 -27.66 13.77
C ARG A 534 -24.56 -27.14 14.91
N ILE A 535 -24.12 -25.88 14.86
CA ILE A 535 -23.39 -25.22 15.93
C ILE A 535 -24.30 -25.10 17.15
N ALA A 536 -25.50 -24.58 17.00
CA ALA A 536 -26.49 -24.45 18.09
C ALA A 536 -26.85 -25.81 18.73
N ALA A 537 -26.84 -26.89 17.95
CA ALA A 537 -27.06 -28.24 18.43
C ALA A 537 -25.80 -28.90 19.06
N GLY A 538 -24.68 -28.21 19.12
CA GLY A 538 -23.41 -28.72 19.64
C GLY A 538 -22.76 -29.83 18.78
N VAL A 539 -23.17 -29.99 17.53
CA VAL A 539 -22.60 -30.98 16.59
C VAL A 539 -21.29 -30.51 16.00
N VAL A 540 -21.13 -29.19 15.84
CA VAL A 540 -19.91 -28.51 15.37
C VAL A 540 -19.54 -27.50 16.44
N ALA A 541 -18.24 -27.43 16.77
CA ALA A 541 -17.73 -26.36 17.64
C ALA A 541 -17.87 -25.01 16.92
N GLU A 542 -18.32 -23.99 17.61
CA GLU A 542 -18.41 -22.64 17.08
C GLU A 542 -17.02 -22.00 17.01
N PRO A 543 -16.52 -21.63 15.81
CA PRO A 543 -15.31 -20.82 15.70
C PRO A 543 -15.53 -19.42 16.27
N GLU A 544 -14.52 -18.81 16.88
CA GLU A 544 -14.63 -17.50 17.55
C GLU A 544 -15.09 -16.38 16.59
N SER A 545 -14.72 -16.47 15.32
CA SER A 545 -15.05 -15.47 14.28
C SER A 545 -16.34 -15.78 13.52
N PHE A 546 -17.01 -16.92 13.77
CA PHE A 546 -18.15 -17.38 12.96
C PHE A 546 -19.34 -16.42 12.96
N GLU A 547 -19.59 -15.72 14.06
CA GLU A 547 -20.66 -14.72 14.15
C GLU A 547 -20.44 -13.60 13.11
N LEU A 548 -19.21 -13.07 13.01
CA LEU A 548 -18.86 -12.02 12.06
C LEU A 548 -18.78 -12.55 10.63
N GLU A 549 -17.95 -13.57 10.39
CA GLU A 549 -17.67 -14.08 9.04
C GLU A 549 -18.91 -14.70 8.39
N GLY A 550 -19.71 -15.42 9.16
CA GLY A 550 -20.97 -15.99 8.68
C GLY A 550 -22.02 -14.94 8.34
N ALA A 551 -22.10 -13.85 9.12
CA ALA A 551 -23.04 -12.76 8.86
C ALA A 551 -22.58 -11.91 7.65
N LEU A 552 -21.28 -11.65 7.46
CA LEU A 552 -20.74 -10.99 6.26
C LEU A 552 -21.02 -11.82 5.01
N ALA A 553 -20.81 -13.15 5.07
CA ALA A 553 -21.12 -14.07 3.97
C ALA A 553 -22.62 -14.10 3.62
N ALA A 554 -23.51 -14.03 4.64
CA ALA A 554 -24.93 -13.95 4.43
C ALA A 554 -25.35 -12.60 3.84
N ALA A 555 -24.77 -11.49 4.29
CA ALA A 555 -25.01 -10.15 3.75
C ALA A 555 -24.60 -10.08 2.27
N GLN A 556 -23.43 -10.62 1.90
CA GLN A 556 -22.98 -10.73 0.52
C GLN A 556 -23.99 -11.51 -0.34
N ALA A 557 -24.44 -12.68 0.13
CA ALA A 557 -25.42 -13.49 -0.59
C ALA A 557 -26.77 -12.77 -0.77
N HIS A 558 -27.25 -12.02 0.24
CA HIS A 558 -28.45 -11.20 0.12
C HIS A 558 -28.27 -10.04 -0.88
N ILE A 559 -27.09 -9.39 -0.92
CA ILE A 559 -26.74 -8.36 -1.93
C ILE A 559 -26.81 -8.95 -3.35
N GLU A 560 -26.21 -10.13 -3.57
CA GLU A 560 -26.22 -10.81 -4.87
C GLU A 560 -27.65 -11.20 -5.32
N LEU A 561 -28.56 -11.42 -4.39
CA LEU A 561 -29.98 -11.66 -4.65
C LEU A 561 -30.80 -10.37 -4.82
N GLY A 562 -30.22 -9.20 -4.58
CA GLY A 562 -30.93 -7.92 -4.55
C GLY A 562 -31.80 -7.72 -3.30
N ASP A 563 -31.66 -8.55 -2.28
CA ASP A 563 -32.38 -8.44 -1.00
C ASP A 563 -31.67 -7.48 -0.04
N VAL A 564 -31.70 -6.19 -0.41
CA VAL A 564 -30.98 -5.12 0.32
C VAL A 564 -31.47 -4.98 1.76
N VAL A 565 -32.76 -5.23 2.00
CA VAL A 565 -33.37 -5.08 3.34
C VAL A 565 -32.75 -6.08 4.33
N GLN A 566 -32.60 -7.34 3.93
CA GLN A 566 -31.97 -8.36 4.79
C GLN A 566 -30.48 -8.14 4.94
N ALA A 567 -29.78 -7.75 3.86
CA ALA A 567 -28.38 -7.43 3.90
C ALA A 567 -28.08 -6.29 4.91
N ARG A 568 -28.83 -5.18 4.84
CA ARG A 568 -28.67 -4.04 5.76
C ARG A 568 -29.00 -4.42 7.21
N ALA A 569 -30.07 -5.21 7.44
CA ALA A 569 -30.39 -5.62 8.80
C ALA A 569 -29.27 -6.41 9.48
N LEU A 570 -28.58 -7.29 8.74
CA LEU A 570 -27.41 -8.02 9.24
C LEU A 570 -26.22 -7.09 9.50
N LEU A 571 -25.94 -6.17 8.58
CA LEU A 571 -24.80 -5.26 8.68
C LEU A 571 -24.99 -4.22 9.80
N ASP A 572 -26.21 -3.69 9.97
CA ASP A 572 -26.56 -2.74 11.06
C ASP A 572 -26.45 -3.39 12.45
N GLU A 573 -26.66 -4.71 12.55
CA GLU A 573 -26.43 -5.47 13.78
C GLU A 573 -24.93 -5.67 14.08
N LEU A 574 -24.11 -5.84 13.06
CA LEU A 574 -22.66 -6.03 13.21
C LEU A 574 -21.91 -4.72 13.47
N ALA A 575 -22.28 -3.62 12.81
CA ALA A 575 -21.53 -2.36 12.79
C ALA A 575 -21.20 -1.81 14.21
N PRO A 576 -22.08 -1.83 15.22
CA PRO A 576 -21.75 -1.33 16.57
C PRO A 576 -20.71 -2.17 17.31
N ARG A 577 -20.59 -3.46 16.96
CA ARG A 577 -19.68 -4.41 17.61
C ARG A 577 -18.34 -4.52 16.92
N HIS A 578 -18.30 -4.24 15.63
CA HIS A 578 -17.13 -4.37 14.74
C HIS A 578 -16.89 -3.09 13.92
N ALA A 579 -16.94 -1.92 14.59
CA ALA A 579 -16.85 -0.60 13.94
C ALA A 579 -15.53 -0.36 13.18
N ASP A 580 -14.50 -1.13 13.49
CA ASP A 580 -13.17 -1.04 12.84
C ASP A 580 -13.01 -2.05 11.67
N ASP A 581 -14.06 -2.83 11.34
CA ASP A 581 -14.02 -3.76 10.19
C ASP A 581 -14.52 -3.08 8.90
N TRP A 582 -13.59 -2.77 7.99
CA TRP A 582 -13.87 -2.09 6.73
C TRP A 582 -14.82 -2.88 5.81
N ARG A 583 -14.96 -4.20 5.97
CA ARG A 583 -15.81 -5.06 5.14
C ARG A 583 -17.30 -4.76 5.37
N ILE A 584 -17.67 -4.36 6.59
CA ILE A 584 -19.03 -3.92 6.90
C ILE A 584 -19.36 -2.65 6.12
N GLU A 585 -18.44 -1.66 6.14
CA GLU A 585 -18.57 -0.42 5.38
C GLU A 585 -18.65 -0.68 3.86
N TRP A 586 -17.87 -1.65 3.35
CA TRP A 586 -17.94 -2.06 1.95
C TRP A 586 -19.32 -2.57 1.56
N HIS A 587 -19.87 -3.52 2.33
CA HIS A 587 -21.18 -4.10 2.04
C HIS A 587 -22.32 -3.08 2.20
N LEU A 588 -22.22 -2.17 3.19
CA LEU A 588 -23.15 -1.05 3.36
C LEU A 588 -23.10 -0.11 2.14
N GLY A 589 -21.93 0.16 1.60
CA GLY A 589 -21.75 0.94 0.39
C GLY A 589 -22.41 0.29 -0.83
N VAL A 590 -22.20 -1.01 -1.03
CA VAL A 590 -22.83 -1.76 -2.13
C VAL A 590 -24.36 -1.82 -1.96
N ALA A 591 -24.83 -2.05 -0.74
CA ALA A 591 -26.27 -2.04 -0.43
C ALA A 591 -26.91 -0.67 -0.69
N ALA A 592 -26.20 0.43 -0.36
CA ALA A 592 -26.67 1.78 -0.61
C ALA A 592 -26.79 2.08 -2.12
N LEU A 593 -25.86 1.59 -2.96
CA LEU A 593 -26.00 1.71 -4.43
C LEU A 593 -27.27 1.03 -4.94
N LEU A 594 -27.59 -0.16 -4.46
CA LEU A 594 -28.81 -0.91 -4.86
C LEU A 594 -30.08 -0.20 -4.39
N ASP A 595 -30.06 0.48 -3.23
CA ASP A 595 -31.17 1.32 -2.75
C ASP A 595 -31.32 2.65 -3.51
N GLY A 596 -30.34 3.01 -4.36
CA GLY A 596 -30.30 4.29 -5.06
C GLY A 596 -29.80 5.47 -4.21
N ASP A 597 -29.28 5.21 -3.02
CA ASP A 597 -28.63 6.22 -2.17
C ASP A 597 -27.12 6.30 -2.49
N PHE A 598 -26.83 6.91 -3.64
CA PHE A 598 -25.46 6.97 -4.19
C PHE A 598 -24.52 7.82 -3.30
N GLU A 599 -25.05 8.85 -2.65
CA GLU A 599 -24.28 9.71 -1.75
C GLU A 599 -23.85 8.93 -0.50
N LEU A 600 -24.73 8.14 0.07
CA LEU A 600 -24.41 7.26 1.19
C LEU A 600 -23.41 6.20 0.77
N GLY A 601 -23.60 5.57 -0.39
CA GLY A 601 -22.68 4.62 -0.99
C GLY A 601 -21.27 5.21 -1.15
N TYR A 602 -21.17 6.43 -1.70
CA TYR A 602 -19.90 7.14 -1.86
C TYR A 602 -19.19 7.34 -0.51
N ARG A 603 -19.92 7.77 0.54
CA ARG A 603 -19.35 7.97 1.90
C ARG A 603 -18.80 6.67 2.49
N HIS A 604 -19.53 5.56 2.35
CA HIS A 604 -19.06 4.25 2.81
C HIS A 604 -17.79 3.82 2.08
N PHE A 605 -17.73 3.95 0.75
CA PHE A 605 -16.52 3.62 -0.02
C PHE A 605 -15.34 4.53 0.28
N ASP A 606 -15.55 5.81 0.61
CA ASP A 606 -14.48 6.73 1.03
C ASP A 606 -13.89 6.32 2.39
N THR A 607 -14.75 5.86 3.31
CA THR A 607 -14.32 5.24 4.57
C THR A 607 -13.46 4.01 4.30
N VAL A 608 -13.94 3.08 3.45
CA VAL A 608 -13.16 1.89 3.06
C VAL A 608 -11.82 2.26 2.44
N HIS A 609 -11.82 3.23 1.51
CA HIS A 609 -10.57 3.69 0.88
C HIS A 609 -9.58 4.30 1.87
N SER A 610 -10.07 4.88 2.96
CA SER A 610 -9.21 5.37 4.05
C SER A 610 -8.66 4.23 4.91
N MET A 611 -9.40 3.12 5.01
CA MET A 611 -8.99 1.94 5.77
C MET A 611 -8.08 0.98 4.97
N VAL A 612 -8.29 0.85 3.65
CA VAL A 612 -7.47 -0.02 2.76
C VAL A 612 -6.95 0.78 1.54
N PRO A 613 -6.05 1.77 1.77
CA PRO A 613 -5.62 2.73 0.75
C PRO A 613 -4.76 2.14 -0.38
N GLY A 614 -4.23 0.92 -0.19
CA GLY A 614 -3.45 0.19 -1.19
C GLY A 614 -4.29 -0.63 -2.17
N GLU A 615 -5.61 -0.71 -1.96
CA GLU A 615 -6.52 -1.48 -2.79
C GLU A 615 -7.12 -0.65 -3.93
N ILE A 616 -7.33 -1.25 -5.11
CA ILE A 616 -7.92 -0.57 -6.27
C ILE A 616 -9.45 -0.68 -6.32
N ALA A 617 -10.04 -1.58 -5.53
CA ALA A 617 -11.50 -1.76 -5.49
C ALA A 617 -12.23 -0.53 -4.92
N PRO A 618 -11.80 0.08 -3.80
CA PRO A 618 -12.45 1.29 -3.28
C PRO A 618 -12.44 2.48 -4.24
N PRO A 619 -11.32 2.87 -4.88
CA PRO A 619 -11.37 3.93 -5.88
C PRO A 619 -12.23 3.59 -7.10
N LEU A 620 -12.32 2.31 -7.52
CA LEU A 620 -13.25 1.91 -8.58
C LEU A 620 -14.71 2.14 -8.16
N ALA A 621 -15.07 1.75 -6.92
CA ALA A 621 -16.40 1.95 -6.37
C ALA A 621 -16.75 3.43 -6.18
N LEU A 622 -15.78 4.25 -5.72
CA LEU A 622 -15.93 5.70 -5.61
C LEU A 622 -16.17 6.37 -6.95
N ALA A 623 -15.41 5.96 -7.99
CA ALA A 623 -15.60 6.47 -9.34
C ALA A 623 -17.00 6.16 -9.87
N ALA A 624 -17.46 4.90 -9.70
CA ALA A 624 -18.79 4.46 -10.12
C ALA A 624 -19.89 5.21 -9.33
N ALA A 625 -19.77 5.33 -8.01
CA ALA A 625 -20.74 6.06 -7.18
C ALA A 625 -20.83 7.54 -7.56
N ALA A 626 -19.69 8.22 -7.78
CA ALA A 626 -19.67 9.61 -8.25
C ALA A 626 -20.34 9.76 -9.62
N GLU A 627 -20.09 8.82 -10.54
CA GLU A 627 -20.74 8.83 -11.85
C GLU A 627 -22.25 8.60 -11.76
N LEU A 628 -22.71 7.68 -10.89
CA LEU A 628 -24.14 7.45 -10.63
C LEU A 628 -24.81 8.68 -9.98
N MET A 629 -24.12 9.39 -9.06
CA MET A 629 -24.61 10.65 -8.51
C MET A 629 -24.83 11.70 -9.61
N LEU A 630 -23.88 11.86 -10.52
CA LEU A 630 -23.99 12.80 -11.66
C LEU A 630 -25.11 12.42 -12.63
N GLN A 631 -25.48 11.13 -12.72
CA GLN A 631 -26.52 10.66 -13.63
C GLN A 631 -27.92 10.75 -13.05
N HIS A 632 -28.10 10.59 -11.75
CA HIS A 632 -29.39 10.35 -11.11
C HIS A 632 -29.84 11.45 -10.14
N LEU A 633 -28.93 12.31 -9.68
CA LEU A 633 -29.31 13.40 -8.80
C LEU A 633 -29.68 14.66 -9.61
N ASP A 634 -30.85 15.22 -9.36
CA ASP A 634 -31.33 16.45 -10.01
C ASP A 634 -30.47 17.67 -9.62
N GLU A 635 -29.99 17.70 -8.37
CA GLU A 635 -29.09 18.74 -7.84
C GLU A 635 -27.92 18.06 -7.10
N PRO A 636 -26.94 17.53 -7.80
CA PRO A 636 -25.70 17.05 -7.13
C PRO A 636 -24.99 18.25 -6.51
N GLY A 637 -24.60 18.17 -5.25
CA GLY A 637 -24.12 19.31 -4.45
C GLY A 637 -23.01 20.15 -5.12
N ASP A 638 -22.01 19.51 -5.72
CA ASP A 638 -20.94 20.15 -6.52
C ASP A 638 -20.60 19.22 -7.69
N PRO A 639 -21.26 19.42 -8.86
CA PRO A 639 -21.09 18.56 -10.03
C PRO A 639 -19.67 18.53 -10.56
N ASP A 640 -18.96 19.68 -10.56
CA ASP A 640 -17.60 19.76 -11.08
C ASP A 640 -16.65 18.95 -10.18
N ARG A 641 -16.78 19.07 -8.87
CA ARG A 641 -16.00 18.28 -7.91
C ARG A 641 -16.26 16.79 -8.02
N LEU A 642 -17.52 16.37 -8.20
CA LEU A 642 -17.87 14.96 -8.39
C LEU A 642 -17.31 14.42 -9.70
N HIS A 643 -17.36 15.23 -10.75
CA HIS A 643 -16.79 14.88 -12.05
C HIS A 643 -15.28 14.68 -11.95
N ASP A 644 -14.56 15.61 -11.36
CA ASP A 644 -13.11 15.52 -11.13
C ASP A 644 -12.75 14.31 -10.28
N ALA A 645 -13.51 14.05 -9.22
CA ALA A 645 -13.30 12.88 -8.36
C ALA A 645 -13.50 11.58 -9.13
N ALA A 646 -14.55 11.44 -9.94
CA ALA A 646 -14.77 10.26 -10.76
C ALA A 646 -13.62 10.04 -11.75
N MET A 647 -13.16 11.11 -12.42
CA MET A 647 -12.01 11.06 -13.34
C MET A 647 -10.73 10.61 -12.64
N GLU A 648 -10.42 11.19 -11.48
CA GLU A 648 -9.21 10.87 -10.72
C GLU A 648 -9.20 9.42 -10.26
N HIS A 649 -10.31 8.94 -9.74
CA HIS A 649 -10.45 7.56 -9.28
C HIS A 649 -10.36 6.56 -10.44
N TYR A 650 -11.08 6.76 -11.56
CA TYR A 650 -10.94 5.92 -12.75
C TYR A 650 -9.51 5.93 -13.28
N ARG A 651 -8.87 7.10 -13.33
CA ARG A 651 -7.47 7.25 -13.79
C ARG A 651 -6.49 6.50 -12.88
N THR A 652 -6.70 6.54 -11.57
CA THR A 652 -5.87 5.81 -10.59
C THR A 652 -5.97 4.31 -10.80
N VAL A 653 -7.19 3.78 -10.93
CA VAL A 653 -7.42 2.35 -11.18
C VAL A 653 -6.82 1.93 -12.52
N TRP A 654 -7.10 2.66 -13.59
CA TRP A 654 -6.64 2.31 -14.94
C TRP A 654 -5.11 2.32 -15.04
N ARG A 655 -4.46 3.37 -14.54
CA ARG A 655 -2.99 3.45 -14.54
C ARG A 655 -2.34 2.33 -13.76
N THR A 656 -2.97 1.85 -12.69
CA THR A 656 -2.41 0.81 -11.84
C THR A 656 -2.60 -0.58 -12.44
N ASN A 657 -3.75 -0.83 -13.10
CA ASN A 657 -4.10 -2.16 -13.64
C ASN A 657 -5.00 -2.04 -14.88
N HIS A 658 -4.44 -2.29 -16.06
CA HIS A 658 -5.17 -2.33 -17.33
C HIS A 658 -6.10 -3.56 -17.48
N GLY A 659 -6.08 -4.48 -16.53
CA GLY A 659 -7.07 -5.55 -16.44
C GLY A 659 -8.46 -5.06 -16.01
N VAL A 660 -8.57 -3.88 -15.38
CA VAL A 660 -9.85 -3.29 -14.92
C VAL A 660 -10.41 -2.38 -16.01
N VAL A 661 -10.94 -2.98 -17.06
CA VAL A 661 -11.38 -2.28 -18.29
C VAL A 661 -12.51 -1.29 -18.03
N SER A 662 -13.38 -1.54 -17.03
CA SER A 662 -14.42 -0.59 -16.61
C SER A 662 -13.87 0.80 -16.27
N ALA A 663 -12.63 0.86 -15.74
CA ALA A 663 -11.97 2.13 -15.44
C ALA A 663 -11.56 2.91 -16.70
N ALA A 664 -11.08 2.23 -17.75
CA ALA A 664 -10.78 2.87 -19.04
C ALA A 664 -12.03 3.47 -19.68
N PHE A 665 -13.11 2.69 -19.73
CA PHE A 665 -14.37 3.17 -20.30
C PHE A 665 -15.02 4.26 -19.44
N GLY A 666 -14.91 4.18 -18.10
CA GLY A 666 -15.35 5.22 -17.18
C GLY A 666 -14.61 6.54 -17.41
N LEU A 667 -13.27 6.48 -17.47
CA LEU A 667 -12.43 7.63 -17.76
C LEU A 667 -12.77 8.22 -19.15
N ALA A 668 -12.92 7.38 -20.17
CA ALA A 668 -13.29 7.83 -21.52
C ALA A 668 -14.66 8.51 -21.55
N ARG A 669 -15.66 8.04 -20.76
CA ARG A 669 -16.97 8.72 -20.64
C ARG A 669 -16.84 10.11 -20.01
N ARG A 670 -16.04 10.25 -18.97
CA ARG A 670 -15.83 11.56 -18.31
C ARG A 670 -15.10 12.53 -19.23
N LEU A 671 -14.01 12.09 -19.86
CA LEU A 671 -13.29 12.91 -20.86
C LEU A 671 -14.19 13.31 -22.04
N ALA A 672 -15.05 12.39 -22.51
CA ALA A 672 -16.00 12.70 -23.57
C ALA A 672 -17.08 13.71 -23.13
N ALA A 673 -17.48 13.69 -21.86
CA ALA A 673 -18.42 14.68 -21.31
C ALA A 673 -17.79 16.10 -21.25
N ASP A 674 -16.48 16.20 -21.03
CA ASP A 674 -15.70 17.47 -21.08
C ASP A 674 -15.37 17.92 -22.51
N GLY A 675 -15.68 17.09 -23.51
CA GLY A 675 -15.31 17.36 -24.90
C GLY A 675 -13.90 16.97 -25.29
N GLU A 676 -13.11 16.38 -24.37
CA GLU A 676 -11.73 15.92 -24.57
C GLU A 676 -11.69 14.57 -25.31
N LEU A 677 -12.31 14.53 -26.49
CA LEU A 677 -12.55 13.28 -27.23
C LEU A 677 -11.26 12.60 -27.68
N LEU A 678 -10.19 13.34 -27.94
CA LEU A 678 -8.90 12.74 -28.34
C LEU A 678 -8.20 12.07 -27.16
N GLU A 679 -8.30 12.63 -25.96
CA GLU A 679 -7.78 11.99 -24.75
C GLU A 679 -8.58 10.73 -24.41
N ALA A 680 -9.91 10.77 -24.57
CA ALA A 680 -10.75 9.59 -24.42
C ALA A 680 -10.35 8.47 -25.39
N VAL A 681 -10.05 8.81 -26.65
CA VAL A 681 -9.53 7.84 -27.65
C VAL A 681 -8.19 7.26 -27.20
N ALA A 682 -7.26 8.10 -26.71
CA ALA A 682 -5.96 7.65 -26.25
C ALA A 682 -6.07 6.62 -25.11
N VAL A 683 -6.95 6.86 -24.12
CA VAL A 683 -7.24 5.90 -23.04
C VAL A 683 -7.79 4.57 -23.58
N LEU A 684 -8.71 4.61 -24.55
CA LEU A 684 -9.27 3.39 -25.14
C LEU A 684 -8.25 2.61 -25.99
N ASP A 685 -7.24 3.29 -26.54
CA ASP A 685 -6.16 2.65 -27.30
C ASP A 685 -5.18 1.87 -26.42
N GLU A 686 -5.13 2.19 -25.12
CA GLU A 686 -4.34 1.44 -24.15
C GLU A 686 -4.99 0.10 -23.75
N VAL A 687 -6.28 -0.16 -24.13
CA VAL A 687 -6.94 -1.45 -23.82
C VAL A 687 -6.22 -2.58 -24.55
N PRO A 688 -5.65 -3.56 -23.80
CA PRO A 688 -4.82 -4.60 -24.39
C PRO A 688 -5.50 -5.38 -25.52
N ALA A 689 -4.74 -5.74 -26.56
CA ALA A 689 -5.27 -6.51 -27.69
C ALA A 689 -5.79 -7.90 -27.27
N ALA A 690 -5.27 -8.46 -26.18
CA ALA A 690 -5.74 -9.71 -25.60
C ALA A 690 -7.06 -9.57 -24.82
N SER A 691 -7.50 -8.35 -24.51
CA SER A 691 -8.76 -8.12 -23.79
C SER A 691 -9.96 -8.48 -24.67
N ARG A 692 -10.94 -9.16 -24.06
CA ARG A 692 -12.26 -9.43 -24.68
C ARG A 692 -12.99 -8.15 -25.13
N HIS A 693 -12.64 -7.00 -24.54
CA HIS A 693 -13.24 -5.69 -24.81
C HIS A 693 -12.45 -4.84 -25.80
N HIS A 694 -11.31 -5.34 -26.33
CA HIS A 694 -10.51 -4.58 -27.28
C HIS A 694 -11.29 -4.13 -28.51
N ALA A 695 -12.11 -5.02 -29.08
CA ALA A 695 -12.94 -4.68 -30.23
C ALA A 695 -13.92 -3.53 -29.93
N ILE A 696 -14.57 -3.53 -28.76
CA ILE A 696 -15.48 -2.47 -28.33
C ILE A 696 -14.71 -1.17 -28.08
N ALA A 697 -13.51 -1.23 -27.51
CA ALA A 697 -12.65 -0.06 -27.32
C ALA A 697 -12.28 0.57 -28.67
N GLN A 698 -11.89 -0.22 -29.66
CA GLN A 698 -11.58 0.24 -31.02
C GLN A 698 -12.82 0.83 -31.73
N MET A 699 -13.99 0.22 -31.56
CA MET A 699 -15.26 0.74 -32.07
C MET A 699 -15.61 2.10 -31.43
N THR A 700 -15.52 2.19 -30.10
CA THR A 700 -15.81 3.41 -29.34
C THR A 700 -14.83 4.52 -29.70
N GLY A 701 -13.52 4.22 -29.78
CA GLY A 701 -12.52 5.18 -30.24
C GLY A 701 -12.81 5.69 -31.67
N SER A 702 -13.24 4.80 -32.59
CA SER A 702 -13.66 5.21 -33.93
C SER A 702 -14.87 6.14 -33.94
N LEU A 703 -15.86 5.88 -33.07
CA LEU A 703 -17.01 6.76 -32.88
C LEU A 703 -16.58 8.15 -32.40
N LEU A 704 -15.74 8.19 -31.36
CA LEU A 704 -15.29 9.46 -30.75
C LEU A 704 -14.47 10.32 -31.73
N LEU A 705 -13.58 9.70 -32.55
CA LEU A 705 -12.81 10.41 -33.57
C LEU A 705 -13.68 11.21 -34.53
N VAL A 706 -14.85 10.67 -34.93
CA VAL A 706 -15.75 11.27 -35.89
C VAL A 706 -16.92 12.01 -35.25
N SER A 707 -17.03 12.04 -33.94
CA SER A 707 -18.09 12.76 -33.18
C SER A 707 -17.71 14.20 -32.85
N ARG A 708 -16.49 14.62 -33.13
CA ARG A 708 -16.00 16.01 -32.97
C ARG A 708 -16.69 16.96 -33.96
N PRO A 709 -16.67 18.28 -33.71
CA PRO A 709 -17.08 19.27 -34.69
C PRO A 709 -16.38 19.03 -36.04
N THR A 710 -17.12 19.11 -37.15
CA THR A 710 -16.60 18.77 -38.50
C THR A 710 -15.34 19.56 -38.87
N ALA A 711 -15.21 20.80 -38.38
CA ALA A 711 -14.04 21.63 -38.61
C ALA A 711 -12.75 21.14 -37.93
N GLU A 712 -12.89 20.31 -36.89
CA GLU A 712 -11.77 19.74 -36.10
C GLU A 712 -11.40 18.34 -36.57
N ILE A 713 -12.26 17.67 -37.35
CA ILE A 713 -11.98 16.35 -37.89
C ILE A 713 -10.89 16.47 -38.96
N THR A 714 -9.82 15.72 -38.77
CA THR A 714 -8.70 15.67 -39.73
C THR A 714 -8.81 14.47 -40.68
N GLU A 715 -8.09 14.54 -41.80
CA GLU A 715 -7.93 13.39 -42.72
C GLU A 715 -7.40 12.13 -42.01
N ARG A 716 -6.49 12.31 -41.05
CA ARG A 716 -5.92 11.24 -40.25
C ARG A 716 -6.96 10.56 -39.34
N ASP A 717 -7.87 11.33 -38.78
CA ASP A 717 -8.93 10.78 -37.90
C ASP A 717 -9.87 9.87 -38.68
N LEU A 718 -10.26 10.31 -39.90
CA LEU A 718 -11.10 9.50 -40.78
C LEU A 718 -10.38 8.23 -41.27
N ASP A 719 -9.10 8.32 -41.59
CA ASP A 719 -8.27 7.17 -41.97
C ASP A 719 -8.12 6.18 -40.81
N THR A 720 -7.79 6.67 -39.63
CA THR A 720 -7.65 5.85 -38.41
C THR A 720 -8.96 5.14 -38.08
N ALA A 721 -10.09 5.84 -38.07
CA ALA A 721 -11.40 5.26 -37.81
C ALA A 721 -11.75 4.17 -38.85
N ALA A 722 -11.48 4.44 -40.14
CA ALA A 722 -11.71 3.47 -41.21
C ALA A 722 -10.82 2.22 -41.10
N ALA A 723 -9.53 2.42 -40.79
CA ALA A 723 -8.58 1.33 -40.61
C ALA A 723 -8.99 0.40 -39.43
N ARG A 724 -9.38 0.97 -38.27
CA ARG A 724 -9.89 0.20 -37.13
C ARG A 724 -11.11 -0.64 -37.52
N LEU A 725 -12.10 -0.05 -38.18
CA LEU A 725 -13.32 -0.76 -38.59
C LEU A 725 -13.06 -1.84 -39.64
N THR A 726 -12.00 -1.68 -40.46
CA THR A 726 -11.61 -2.70 -41.43
C THR A 726 -10.95 -3.91 -40.77
N ALA A 727 -10.26 -3.72 -39.65
CA ALA A 727 -9.63 -4.78 -38.87
C ALA A 727 -10.61 -5.56 -37.97
N LEU A 728 -11.81 -5.03 -37.71
CA LEU A 728 -12.81 -5.65 -36.87
C LEU A 728 -13.74 -6.61 -37.68
N PRO A 729 -14.29 -7.65 -37.00
CA PRO A 729 -15.26 -8.52 -37.62
C PRO A 729 -16.54 -7.77 -38.02
N ASP A 730 -17.20 -8.25 -39.06
CA ASP A 730 -18.50 -7.72 -39.51
C ASP A 730 -19.60 -8.13 -38.52
N ASP A 731 -20.11 -7.16 -37.78
CA ASP A 731 -21.27 -7.29 -36.88
C ASP A 731 -22.22 -6.08 -37.07
N PRO A 732 -23.41 -6.08 -36.43
CA PRO A 732 -24.36 -4.99 -36.56
C PRO A 732 -23.77 -3.62 -36.14
N ARG A 733 -22.97 -3.55 -35.09
CA ARG A 733 -22.35 -2.30 -34.61
C ARG A 733 -21.26 -1.79 -35.56
N THR A 734 -20.47 -2.70 -36.11
CA THR A 734 -19.46 -2.34 -37.14
C THR A 734 -20.18 -1.74 -38.37
N LEU A 735 -21.31 -2.27 -38.78
CA LEU A 735 -22.10 -1.69 -39.88
C LEU A 735 -22.67 -0.30 -39.51
N GLN A 736 -23.17 -0.09 -38.29
CA GLN A 736 -23.63 1.21 -37.83
C GLN A 736 -22.48 2.25 -37.88
N LEU A 737 -21.29 1.87 -37.39
CA LEU A 737 -20.09 2.74 -37.42
C LEU A 737 -19.62 3.03 -38.85
N LYS A 738 -19.70 2.06 -39.77
CA LYS A 738 -19.40 2.32 -41.20
C LYS A 738 -20.27 3.42 -41.75
N VAL A 739 -21.57 3.43 -41.40
CA VAL A 739 -22.51 4.51 -41.81
C VAL A 739 -22.08 5.85 -41.18
N ILE A 740 -21.72 5.86 -39.91
CA ILE A 740 -21.32 7.09 -39.18
C ILE A 740 -20.01 7.66 -39.75
N VAL A 741 -18.97 6.82 -39.91
CA VAL A 741 -17.67 7.24 -40.45
C VAL A 741 -17.78 7.76 -41.88
N VAL A 742 -18.48 7.06 -42.77
CA VAL A 742 -18.71 7.53 -44.14
C VAL A 742 -19.57 8.81 -44.15
N GLY A 743 -20.58 8.89 -43.25
CA GLY A 743 -21.37 10.10 -43.05
C GLY A 743 -20.53 11.31 -42.62
N ALA A 744 -19.68 11.16 -41.65
CA ALA A 744 -18.75 12.19 -41.20
C ALA A 744 -17.79 12.66 -42.33
N ALA A 745 -17.28 11.71 -43.13
CA ALA A 745 -16.47 12.02 -44.28
C ALA A 745 -17.24 12.81 -45.39
N VAL A 746 -18.53 12.50 -45.61
CA VAL A 746 -19.36 13.31 -46.50
C VAL A 746 -19.51 14.76 -45.98
N GLU A 747 -19.78 14.94 -44.70
CA GLU A 747 -19.91 16.28 -44.09
C GLU A 747 -18.57 17.02 -44.10
N TRP A 748 -17.44 16.32 -43.84
CA TRP A 748 -16.10 16.85 -43.91
C TRP A 748 -15.78 17.45 -45.30
N LEU A 749 -16.11 16.71 -46.39
CA LEU A 749 -15.98 17.25 -47.75
C LEU A 749 -16.93 18.43 -48.03
N ARG A 750 -18.17 18.40 -47.48
CA ARG A 750 -19.15 19.50 -47.63
C ARG A 750 -18.70 20.78 -46.95
N ALA A 751 -17.96 20.66 -45.82
CA ALA A 751 -17.38 21.78 -45.13
C ALA A 751 -16.21 22.41 -45.88
N GLY A 752 -15.83 21.89 -47.07
CA GLY A 752 -14.79 22.44 -47.92
C GLY A 752 -13.41 21.82 -47.72
N ALA A 753 -13.29 20.75 -46.94
CA ALA A 753 -12.03 20.06 -46.75
C ALA A 753 -11.57 19.39 -48.04
N GLN A 754 -10.24 19.40 -48.27
CA GLN A 754 -9.63 18.78 -49.44
C GLN A 754 -8.76 17.62 -49.02
N PRO A 755 -8.99 16.40 -49.53
CA PRO A 755 -8.15 15.25 -49.21
C PRO A 755 -6.74 15.46 -49.83
N ALA A 756 -5.71 15.35 -48.98
CA ALA A 756 -4.33 15.48 -49.41
C ALA A 756 -3.68 14.14 -49.80
N ARG A 757 -3.99 13.08 -49.05
CA ARG A 757 -3.40 11.73 -49.22
C ARG A 757 -4.43 10.61 -49.23
N LEU A 758 -5.57 10.79 -48.59
CA LEU A 758 -6.60 9.77 -48.40
C LEU A 758 -7.39 9.58 -49.70
N GLN A 759 -7.19 8.46 -50.34
CA GLN A 759 -7.86 8.13 -51.61
C GLN A 759 -9.20 7.39 -51.45
N SER A 760 -9.31 6.59 -50.40
CA SER A 760 -10.51 5.83 -50.10
C SER A 760 -10.75 5.69 -48.60
N ILE A 761 -12.03 5.63 -48.20
CA ILE A 761 -12.49 5.33 -46.82
C ILE A 761 -13.39 4.10 -46.91
N LEU A 762 -13.05 3.05 -46.16
CA LEU A 762 -13.78 1.76 -46.17
C LEU A 762 -14.05 1.21 -47.58
N GLY A 763 -13.07 1.42 -48.50
CA GLY A 763 -13.15 1.00 -49.90
C GLY A 763 -13.89 1.97 -50.84
N PHE A 764 -14.43 3.10 -50.35
CA PHE A 764 -15.10 4.10 -51.16
C PHE A 764 -14.18 5.29 -51.48
N PRO A 765 -14.09 5.74 -52.74
CA PRO A 765 -13.26 6.89 -53.14
C PRO A 765 -13.66 8.14 -52.35
N VAL A 766 -12.66 8.94 -51.89
CA VAL A 766 -12.86 10.19 -51.15
C VAL A 766 -13.25 11.31 -52.12
N THR A 767 -14.40 11.16 -52.70
CA THR A 767 -15.06 12.15 -53.58
C THR A 767 -16.52 12.31 -53.13
N ALA A 768 -17.15 13.44 -53.42
CA ALA A 768 -18.56 13.68 -53.05
C ALA A 768 -19.49 12.59 -53.57
N THR A 769 -19.25 12.05 -54.79
CA THR A 769 -20.03 10.97 -55.36
C THR A 769 -19.69 9.61 -54.74
N GLY A 770 -18.37 9.30 -54.60
CA GLY A 770 -17.92 8.00 -54.05
C GLY A 770 -18.37 7.79 -52.62
N LEU A 771 -18.20 8.78 -51.73
CA LEU A 771 -18.62 8.67 -50.34
C LEU A 771 -20.15 8.61 -50.19
N ARG A 772 -20.92 9.34 -51.03
CA ARG A 772 -22.40 9.24 -51.03
C ARG A 772 -22.88 7.87 -51.52
N GLN A 773 -22.23 7.24 -52.49
CA GLN A 773 -22.46 5.86 -52.87
C GLN A 773 -22.15 4.87 -51.76
N GLY A 774 -21.02 5.11 -51.06
CA GLY A 774 -20.62 4.34 -49.90
C GLY A 774 -21.64 4.42 -48.76
N LEU A 775 -22.11 5.61 -48.44
CA LEU A 775 -23.11 5.84 -47.43
C LEU A 775 -24.47 5.19 -47.80
N GLU A 776 -24.90 5.31 -49.07
CA GLU A 776 -26.11 4.64 -49.57
C GLU A 776 -25.97 3.11 -49.41
N SER A 777 -24.87 2.51 -49.85
CA SER A 777 -24.68 1.06 -49.80
C SER A 777 -24.59 0.55 -48.36
N SER A 778 -23.92 1.28 -47.45
CA SER A 778 -23.83 0.95 -46.03
C SER A 778 -25.19 1.02 -45.31
N LEU A 779 -26.00 2.06 -45.60
CA LEU A 779 -27.38 2.17 -45.09
C LEU A 779 -28.26 1.01 -45.59
N ARG A 780 -28.13 0.58 -46.84
CA ARG A 780 -28.86 -0.58 -47.37
C ARG A 780 -28.43 -1.89 -46.74
N ALA A 781 -27.14 -2.08 -46.51
CA ALA A 781 -26.61 -3.24 -45.79
C ALA A 781 -27.21 -3.30 -44.37
N LEU A 782 -27.16 -2.17 -43.64
CA LEU A 782 -27.73 -2.05 -42.31
C LEU A 782 -29.24 -2.31 -42.31
N ALA A 783 -29.99 -1.86 -43.35
CA ALA A 783 -31.43 -2.10 -43.51
C ALA A 783 -31.77 -3.60 -43.64
N GLN A 784 -30.85 -4.45 -44.13
CA GLN A 784 -31.09 -5.90 -44.25
C GLN A 784 -31.15 -6.61 -42.90
N ILE A 785 -30.38 -6.08 -41.91
CA ILE A 785 -30.29 -6.64 -40.55
C ILE A 785 -31.12 -5.85 -39.52
N ALA A 786 -31.90 -4.87 -39.98
CA ALA A 786 -32.73 -4.04 -39.08
C ALA A 786 -33.70 -4.92 -38.27
N PRO A 787 -33.92 -4.62 -36.96
CA PRO A 787 -34.70 -5.46 -36.04
C PRO A 787 -36.17 -5.61 -36.47
N ASP A 788 -36.72 -4.58 -37.14
CA ASP A 788 -38.10 -4.61 -37.63
C ASP A 788 -38.28 -3.85 -38.95
N ARG A 789 -39.51 -3.93 -39.52
CA ARG A 789 -39.85 -3.32 -40.79
C ARG A 789 -39.81 -1.77 -40.82
N TRP A 790 -40.05 -1.10 -39.65
CA TRP A 790 -40.08 0.37 -39.56
C TRP A 790 -38.69 0.93 -39.59
N HIS A 791 -37.78 0.35 -38.86
CA HIS A 791 -36.35 0.69 -38.88
C HIS A 791 -35.76 0.41 -40.26
N ARG A 792 -36.14 -0.72 -40.89
CA ARG A 792 -35.74 -1.02 -42.27
C ARG A 792 -36.18 0.06 -43.27
N TYR A 793 -37.46 0.47 -43.23
CA TYR A 793 -37.97 1.53 -44.13
C TYR A 793 -37.27 2.84 -43.90
N ARG A 794 -37.08 3.24 -42.68
CA ARG A 794 -36.31 4.48 -42.33
C ARG A 794 -34.90 4.47 -42.88
N LEU A 795 -34.14 3.37 -42.72
CA LEU A 795 -32.79 3.24 -43.28
C LEU A 795 -32.81 3.27 -44.81
N ILE A 796 -33.81 2.67 -45.47
CA ILE A 796 -33.99 2.74 -46.92
C ILE A 796 -34.29 4.21 -47.36
N ASP A 797 -35.13 4.94 -46.62
CA ASP A 797 -35.44 6.32 -46.91
C ASP A 797 -34.21 7.22 -46.79
N LEU A 798 -33.40 7.03 -45.75
CA LEU A 798 -32.12 7.69 -45.59
C LEU A 798 -31.14 7.37 -46.75
N ALA A 799 -31.07 6.09 -47.15
CA ALA A 799 -30.28 5.66 -48.29
C ALA A 799 -30.71 6.37 -49.59
N ASN A 800 -32.02 6.49 -49.82
CA ASN A 800 -32.56 7.22 -50.98
C ASN A 800 -32.24 8.74 -50.94
N GLN A 801 -32.26 9.37 -49.78
CA GLN A 801 -31.92 10.80 -49.60
C GLN A 801 -30.44 11.09 -49.90
N VAL A 802 -29.53 10.20 -49.49
CA VAL A 802 -28.09 10.40 -49.69
C VAL A 802 -27.60 9.96 -51.06
N ARG A 803 -28.40 9.22 -51.82
CA ARG A 803 -28.08 8.70 -53.15
C ARG A 803 -27.57 9.83 -54.06
N PRO A 804 -26.47 9.62 -54.81
CA PRO A 804 -26.05 10.58 -55.85
C PRO A 804 -27.12 10.71 -56.91
N ARG A 805 -27.55 11.95 -57.21
CA ARG A 805 -28.47 12.21 -58.32
C ARG A 805 -27.66 12.27 -59.59
N SER A 806 -27.81 11.31 -60.50
CA SER A 806 -27.35 11.44 -61.87
C SER A 806 -28.37 12.19 -62.68
N TRP A 807 -27.91 13.24 -63.32
CA TRP A 807 -28.73 13.94 -64.35
C TRP A 807 -28.72 13.11 -65.62
N TRP A 808 -29.43 12.00 -65.61
CA TRP A 808 -29.82 11.30 -66.85
C TRP A 808 -31.20 10.67 -66.58
#